data_35bfba651fee3eda2f55e714aee54c6e
#
_entry.id   35bfba651fee3eda2f55e714aee54c6e
#
_cell.length_a   1.000
_cell.length_b   1.000
_cell.length_c   1.000
_cell.angle_alpha   90.00
_cell.angle_beta   90.00
_cell.angle_gamma   90.00
#
_symmetry.space_group_name_H-M   'P 1'
#
loop_
_entity.id
_entity.type
_entity.pdbx_description
1 polymer ?
#
loop_
_entity_poly.entity_id
_entity_poly.type
_entity_poly.pdbx_seq_one_letter_code
_entity_poly.pdbx_strand_id
1 'polypeptide(L)'
;MYWLLDYDEQDRIRDVVLQLHDSIAAPHRRVQEDQTFPFVGRKDRGIASTIIEALSPDDGVICDPFAGSGTFVYSALDCGRKVKANEWEPYAYKLMTAPFSALPTTEEYEEALITFKNRVLPVMKRIYETTCPECGETLMFDGLFFDRDPEEYFHPTLHERLGKKNHENVIFRGKYNCPKCGHKEKNYDDHDEEVRRSLDEIAFSFPDTPIIENSRLNFTAPDFTHYGALFSKRQKIALSTIHSAILNMNGVVGKFFYDTFLSIVHLGKYTDYRSKSQDNHCPANRLKETNLYYRYLEKLSERWEYISNLRRENDTTKAEISCCDFRDFLCSIREKSIDLLLTDPPFGDTAQYFEHAQRVHPFIPYSLIDDTERLSKEVVISNAPSRTAKHGEEQFMADIEELFKLGSTVIKEHGYLVLYFRPKQSSWIANLNQLKHFGRKNGLEPLMAISLEINDPSMRALSSAAWTFSKDTCFVFLKLKESERRWYEGNTDVDELVYLAASKAATDQGNPFVISKFYTALQAQLRTANLARLSSTSYQTRFLTTLLRYAQKNGAQYILKGDSPYDFINHEEDAELRLREFAPLVLEELGANSCGFSFEDYVLRLSTYLDNGSRKIVQRLKAVNPLISEFAERMTYKDIDPETGKEQLYLKQYIPPAEDAGKISLYNMDPYDFENLIADYFVKRGYVKADTIGGSGDRGVDVLVTNISGDFEFIQCKRYRKGSNIGSTPIQRVDSMRISRGAVKAWVFTTSDFTPEGVDEARITGVNLVNGDELIHSLDLYYPGKYCL
;
A
#
# COMPACT_ATOMS: atom_id res chain seq x y z
N MET A 1 9.67 3.75 -21.09
CA MET A 1 8.80 4.80 -20.51
C MET A 1 9.30 6.20 -20.90
N TYR A 2 10.55 6.50 -20.61
CA TYR A 2 11.14 7.84 -20.78
C TYR A 2 11.16 8.37 -22.24
N TRP A 3 11.10 7.51 -23.22
CA TRP A 3 11.09 7.88 -24.66
C TRP A 3 9.90 8.74 -25.11
N LEU A 4 8.83 8.86 -24.28
CA LEU A 4 7.68 9.75 -24.54
C LEU A 4 7.95 11.20 -24.15
N LEU A 5 8.96 11.45 -23.34
CA LEU A 5 9.28 12.72 -22.73
C LEU A 5 10.57 13.30 -23.33
N ASP A 6 10.76 14.61 -23.28
CA ASP A 6 12.05 15.20 -23.60
C ASP A 6 13.10 14.86 -22.51
N TYR A 7 14.38 15.06 -22.81
CA TYR A 7 15.47 14.65 -21.93
C TYR A 7 15.45 15.36 -20.57
N ASP A 8 15.15 16.65 -20.54
CA ASP A 8 15.13 17.44 -19.31
C ASP A 8 14.02 16.94 -18.36
N GLU A 9 12.84 16.61 -18.92
CA GLU A 9 11.75 16.05 -18.15
C GLU A 9 12.01 14.61 -17.69
N GLN A 10 12.71 13.81 -18.51
CA GLN A 10 13.15 12.47 -18.12
C GLN A 10 14.09 12.51 -16.91
N ASP A 11 15.06 13.43 -16.91
CA ASP A 11 16.03 13.56 -15.81
C ASP A 11 15.35 14.08 -14.54
N ARG A 12 14.47 15.07 -14.65
CA ARG A 12 13.67 15.58 -13.54
C ARG A 12 12.85 14.48 -12.89
N ILE A 13 12.15 13.68 -13.66
CA ILE A 13 11.31 12.59 -13.15
C ILE A 13 12.15 11.50 -12.52
N ARG A 14 13.30 11.17 -13.12
CA ARG A 14 14.24 10.19 -12.57
C ARG A 14 14.72 10.60 -11.17
N ASP A 15 15.11 11.85 -11.01
CA ASP A 15 15.59 12.38 -9.73
C ASP A 15 14.50 12.34 -8.66
N VAL A 16 13.28 12.75 -9.01
CA VAL A 16 12.11 12.69 -8.12
C VAL A 16 11.79 11.25 -7.70
N VAL A 17 11.80 10.31 -8.65
CA VAL A 17 11.52 8.89 -8.38
C VAL A 17 12.57 8.27 -7.47
N LEU A 18 13.85 8.56 -7.70
CA LEU A 18 14.94 8.07 -6.86
C LEU A 18 14.86 8.65 -5.45
N GLN A 19 14.67 9.96 -5.34
CA GLN A 19 14.51 10.62 -4.05
C GLN A 19 13.32 10.05 -3.26
N LEU A 20 12.19 9.83 -3.92
CA LEU A 20 11.00 9.28 -3.30
C LEU A 20 11.25 7.85 -2.81
N HIS A 21 11.88 7.00 -3.62
CA HIS A 21 12.21 5.63 -3.25
C HIS A 21 13.12 5.57 -2.01
N ASP A 22 14.19 6.34 -2.00
CA ASP A 22 15.16 6.37 -0.91
C ASP A 22 14.55 6.93 0.39
N SER A 23 13.70 7.95 0.27
CA SER A 23 13.06 8.58 1.43
C SER A 23 11.98 7.71 2.07
N ILE A 24 11.20 6.97 1.27
CA ILE A 24 10.12 6.10 1.78
C ILE A 24 10.66 4.79 2.36
N ALA A 25 11.81 4.32 1.91
CA ALA A 25 12.45 3.13 2.45
C ALA A 25 12.88 3.30 3.92
N ALA A 26 13.03 4.52 4.41
CA ALA A 26 13.34 4.79 5.80
C ALA A 26 12.12 4.56 6.71
N PRO A 27 12.25 3.81 7.84
CA PRO A 27 11.13 3.60 8.75
C PRO A 27 10.72 4.92 9.41
N HIS A 28 9.51 5.37 9.15
CA HIS A 28 8.93 6.55 9.76
C HIS A 28 8.29 6.22 11.11
N ARG A 29 8.48 7.08 12.08
CA ARG A 29 7.87 6.95 13.41
C ARG A 29 6.42 7.40 13.34
N ARG A 30 5.46 6.54 13.76
CA ARG A 30 4.06 6.93 13.90
C ARG A 30 3.94 8.17 14.78
N VAL A 31 3.24 9.18 14.28
CA VAL A 31 2.93 10.39 15.06
C VAL A 31 1.82 10.05 16.04
N GLN A 32 2.02 10.40 17.32
CA GLN A 32 1.13 9.98 18.41
C GLN A 32 -0.27 10.65 18.32
N GLU A 33 -0.34 11.82 17.71
CA GLU A 33 -1.58 12.58 17.49
C GLU A 33 -2.60 11.88 16.61
N ASP A 34 -2.16 10.99 15.72
CA ASP A 34 -3.06 10.22 14.85
C ASP A 34 -3.94 9.22 15.61
N GLN A 35 -3.63 8.96 16.88
CA GLN A 35 -4.42 8.07 17.73
C GLN A 35 -5.65 8.78 18.37
N THR A 36 -5.68 10.10 18.33
CA THR A 36 -6.79 10.89 18.91
C THR A 36 -8.13 10.61 18.25
N PHE A 37 -8.09 10.21 16.97
CA PHE A 37 -9.27 9.87 16.16
C PHE A 37 -9.12 8.45 15.62
N PRO A 38 -9.47 7.41 16.38
CA PRO A 38 -9.26 6.03 15.93
C PRO A 38 -10.14 5.72 14.71
N PHE A 39 -9.48 5.31 13.64
CA PHE A 39 -10.09 4.88 12.41
C PHE A 39 -9.32 3.69 11.84
N VAL A 40 -10.05 2.75 11.20
CA VAL A 40 -9.46 1.53 10.63
C VAL A 40 -8.68 1.86 9.36
N GLY A 41 -7.49 1.26 9.19
CA GLY A 41 -6.71 1.40 7.96
C GLY A 41 -5.98 2.74 7.80
N ARG A 42 -5.79 3.51 8.89
CA ARG A 42 -5.07 4.78 8.84
C ARG A 42 -3.64 4.61 8.33
N LYS A 43 -3.24 5.46 7.40
CA LYS A 43 -1.89 5.47 6.83
C LYS A 43 -0.87 6.20 7.69
N ASP A 44 0.40 6.02 7.39
CA ASP A 44 1.49 6.72 8.06
C ASP A 44 1.59 8.16 7.53
N ARG A 45 1.56 9.13 8.44
CA ARG A 45 1.60 10.57 8.11
C ARG A 45 2.94 11.00 7.56
N GLY A 46 4.03 10.44 8.09
CA GLY A 46 5.39 10.75 7.63
C GLY A 46 5.60 10.31 6.19
N ILE A 47 5.16 9.09 5.84
CA ILE A 47 5.19 8.60 4.46
C ILE A 47 4.36 9.49 3.53
N ALA A 48 3.15 9.86 3.97
CA ALA A 48 2.29 10.73 3.18
C ALA A 48 2.92 12.11 2.94
N SER A 49 3.53 12.71 3.97
CA SER A 49 4.25 13.99 3.85
C SER A 49 5.42 13.89 2.88
N THR A 50 6.23 12.83 2.96
CA THR A 50 7.33 12.58 2.02
C THR A 50 6.85 12.52 0.56
N ILE A 51 5.73 11.82 0.31
CA ILE A 51 5.14 11.73 -1.02
C ILE A 51 4.67 13.12 -1.50
N ILE A 52 4.01 13.87 -0.63
CA ILE A 52 3.47 15.20 -0.96
C ILE A 52 4.61 16.18 -1.28
N GLU A 53 5.66 16.21 -0.47
CA GLU A 53 6.82 17.07 -0.68
C GLU A 53 7.57 16.74 -1.98
N ALA A 54 7.74 15.44 -2.27
CA ALA A 54 8.44 15.00 -3.48
C ALA A 54 7.67 15.25 -4.77
N LEU A 55 6.32 15.11 -4.75
CA LEU A 55 5.50 15.09 -5.95
C LEU A 55 4.60 16.31 -6.14
N SER A 56 4.68 17.31 -5.26
CA SER A 56 3.91 18.55 -5.42
C SER A 56 4.76 19.78 -5.16
N PRO A 57 4.55 20.86 -5.92
CA PRO A 57 5.23 22.13 -5.68
C PRO A 57 4.77 22.75 -4.36
N ASP A 58 5.54 23.71 -3.85
CA ASP A 58 5.09 24.57 -2.76
C ASP A 58 3.80 25.27 -3.17
N ASP A 59 2.84 25.44 -2.24
CA ASP A 59 1.48 25.92 -2.54
C ASP A 59 0.67 25.03 -3.52
N GLY A 60 1.13 23.82 -3.84
CA GLY A 60 0.44 22.86 -4.69
C GLY A 60 -0.93 22.46 -4.14
N VAL A 61 -1.78 21.92 -5.01
CA VAL A 61 -3.11 21.43 -4.66
C VAL A 61 -3.11 19.92 -4.66
N ILE A 62 -3.36 19.34 -3.48
CA ILE A 62 -3.51 17.89 -3.28
C ILE A 62 -4.99 17.53 -3.39
N CYS A 63 -5.29 16.37 -3.97
CA CYS A 63 -6.65 15.85 -4.05
C CYS A 63 -6.71 14.45 -3.44
N ASP A 64 -7.69 14.21 -2.57
CA ASP A 64 -7.96 12.88 -2.00
C ASP A 64 -9.45 12.56 -2.04
N PRO A 65 -9.92 11.76 -3.03
CA PRO A 65 -11.33 11.38 -3.16
C PRO A 65 -11.80 10.31 -2.18
N PHE A 66 -10.89 9.66 -1.41
CA PHE A 66 -11.19 8.62 -0.41
C PHE A 66 -10.44 8.91 0.90
N ALA A 67 -10.72 10.05 1.50
CA ALA A 67 -9.89 10.61 2.56
C ALA A 67 -9.94 9.85 3.91
N GLY A 68 -10.93 9.00 4.13
CA GLY A 68 -11.08 8.27 5.38
C GLY A 68 -11.10 9.21 6.58
N SER A 69 -10.19 9.01 7.50
CA SER A 69 -10.02 9.88 8.67
C SER A 69 -9.12 11.09 8.43
N GLY A 70 -8.69 11.36 7.19
CA GLY A 70 -8.00 12.57 6.78
C GLY A 70 -6.48 12.56 6.89
N THR A 71 -5.82 11.40 6.90
CA THR A 71 -4.36 11.33 6.99
C THR A 71 -3.67 12.19 5.92
N PHE A 72 -4.09 12.06 4.66
CA PHE A 72 -3.51 12.84 3.57
C PHE A 72 -3.90 14.32 3.62
N VAL A 73 -5.10 14.63 4.16
CA VAL A 73 -5.54 16.01 4.39
C VAL A 73 -4.60 16.74 5.35
N TYR A 74 -4.34 16.11 6.50
CA TYR A 74 -3.45 16.71 7.50
C TYR A 74 -2.01 16.77 7.03
N SER A 75 -1.52 15.71 6.35
CA SER A 75 -0.17 15.71 5.77
C SER A 75 0.00 16.83 4.74
N ALA A 76 -1.02 17.09 3.91
CA ALA A 76 -0.96 18.20 2.94
C ALA A 76 -0.87 19.57 3.64
N LEU A 77 -1.62 19.76 4.72
CA LEU A 77 -1.57 20.99 5.50
C LEU A 77 -0.22 21.18 6.21
N ASP A 78 0.33 20.10 6.80
CA ASP A 78 1.65 20.12 7.42
C ASP A 78 2.75 20.51 6.43
N CYS A 79 2.64 20.08 5.18
CA CYS A 79 3.53 20.47 4.08
C CYS A 79 3.17 21.84 3.47
N GLY A 80 2.22 22.60 4.04
CA GLY A 80 1.82 23.93 3.54
C GLY A 80 0.98 23.93 2.27
N ARG A 81 0.53 22.75 1.79
CA ARG A 81 -0.24 22.59 0.54
C ARG A 81 -1.72 22.89 0.74
N LYS A 82 -2.43 23.16 -0.35
CA LYS A 82 -3.90 23.21 -0.39
C LYS A 82 -4.43 21.81 -0.60
N VAL A 83 -5.59 21.49 -0.03
CA VAL A 83 -6.16 20.15 -0.17
C VAL A 83 -7.65 20.20 -0.48
N LYS A 84 -8.04 19.41 -1.47
CA LYS A 84 -9.44 19.08 -1.78
C LYS A 84 -9.64 17.61 -1.45
N ALA A 85 -10.55 17.32 -0.51
CA ALA A 85 -10.78 15.98 -0.02
C ALA A 85 -12.26 15.62 -0.03
N ASN A 86 -12.52 14.33 -0.14
CA ASN A 86 -13.87 13.81 -0.08
C ASN A 86 -13.92 12.52 0.74
N GLU A 87 -15.02 12.33 1.44
CA GLU A 87 -15.26 11.09 2.16
C GLU A 87 -16.73 10.66 1.99
N TRP A 88 -16.93 9.42 1.60
CA TRP A 88 -18.28 8.89 1.39
C TRP A 88 -18.98 8.52 2.70
N GLU A 89 -18.24 8.02 3.69
CA GLU A 89 -18.78 7.55 4.95
C GLU A 89 -18.97 8.72 5.95
N PRO A 90 -20.21 8.98 6.42
CA PRO A 90 -20.52 10.16 7.26
C PRO A 90 -19.76 10.23 8.58
N TYR A 91 -19.48 9.10 9.21
CA TYR A 91 -18.74 9.08 10.46
C TYR A 91 -17.26 9.45 10.22
N ALA A 92 -16.62 8.88 9.22
CA ALA A 92 -15.26 9.22 8.83
C ALA A 92 -15.17 10.72 8.46
N TYR A 93 -16.11 11.21 7.65
CA TYR A 93 -16.21 12.63 7.32
C TYR A 93 -16.29 13.52 8.56
N LYS A 94 -17.13 13.16 9.54
CA LYS A 94 -17.23 13.94 10.80
C LYS A 94 -15.95 13.88 11.62
N LEU A 95 -15.29 12.75 11.70
CA LEU A 95 -13.99 12.64 12.37
C LEU A 95 -12.94 13.53 11.70
N MET A 96 -12.85 13.46 10.37
CA MET A 96 -11.91 14.25 9.59
C MET A 96 -12.17 15.76 9.69
N THR A 97 -13.43 16.18 9.68
CA THR A 97 -13.80 17.61 9.69
C THR A 97 -13.84 18.24 11.07
N ALA A 98 -13.91 17.43 12.13
CA ALA A 98 -13.97 17.96 13.50
C ALA A 98 -12.82 18.92 13.84
N PRO A 99 -11.55 18.69 13.45
CA PRO A 99 -10.47 19.64 13.70
C PRO A 99 -10.59 20.98 12.98
N PHE A 100 -11.38 21.03 11.90
CA PHE A 100 -11.61 22.28 11.13
C PHE A 100 -12.78 23.09 11.70
N SER A 101 -13.55 22.52 12.63
CA SER A 101 -14.63 23.23 13.30
C SER A 101 -14.08 24.30 14.27
N ALA A 102 -14.86 25.35 14.53
CA ALA A 102 -14.46 26.33 15.51
C ALA A 102 -14.19 25.69 16.88
N LEU A 103 -13.14 26.11 17.56
CA LEU A 103 -12.90 25.74 18.96
C LEU A 103 -13.61 26.71 19.89
N PRO A 104 -14.18 26.25 21.02
CA PRO A 104 -14.61 27.13 22.08
C PRO A 104 -13.41 27.88 22.67
N THR A 105 -13.65 28.98 23.39
CA THR A 105 -12.59 29.59 24.21
C THR A 105 -12.22 28.65 25.36
N THR A 106 -11.08 28.89 25.98
CA THR A 106 -10.65 28.10 27.15
C THR A 106 -11.67 28.17 28.27
N GLU A 107 -12.20 29.37 28.52
CA GLU A 107 -13.20 29.64 29.54
C GLU A 107 -14.51 28.89 29.25
N GLU A 108 -15.00 28.96 28.01
CA GLU A 108 -16.19 28.21 27.56
C GLU A 108 -16.03 26.70 27.72
N TYR A 109 -14.85 26.19 27.36
CA TYR A 109 -14.53 24.78 27.48
C TYR A 109 -14.48 24.31 28.92
N GLU A 110 -13.81 25.06 29.82
CA GLU A 110 -13.68 24.72 31.25
C GLU A 110 -15.03 24.74 31.94
N GLU A 111 -15.85 25.79 31.70
CA GLU A 111 -17.20 25.90 32.26
C GLU A 111 -18.11 24.76 31.81
N ALA A 112 -18.06 24.42 30.51
CA ALA A 112 -18.80 23.31 29.95
C ALA A 112 -18.36 21.98 30.54
N LEU A 113 -17.04 21.76 30.71
CA LEU A 113 -16.47 20.56 31.29
C LEU A 113 -16.91 20.36 32.76
N ILE A 114 -16.95 21.43 33.54
CA ILE A 114 -17.46 21.42 34.93
C ILE A 114 -18.95 21.04 34.92
N THR A 115 -19.74 21.71 34.10
CA THR A 115 -21.17 21.40 33.95
C THR A 115 -21.43 19.97 33.53
N PHE A 116 -20.68 19.49 32.54
CA PHE A 116 -20.75 18.12 32.07
C PHE A 116 -20.43 17.13 33.22
N LYS A 117 -19.31 17.33 33.90
CA LYS A 117 -18.89 16.47 35.02
C LYS A 117 -19.96 16.41 36.10
N ASN A 118 -20.50 17.53 36.52
CA ASN A 118 -21.53 17.62 37.58
C ASN A 118 -22.81 16.84 37.18
N ARG A 119 -23.16 16.85 35.91
CA ARG A 119 -24.36 16.16 35.40
C ARG A 119 -24.14 14.66 35.21
N VAL A 120 -22.99 14.25 34.70
CA VAL A 120 -22.73 12.87 34.26
C VAL A 120 -22.14 12.01 35.37
N LEU A 121 -21.22 12.54 36.17
CA LEU A 121 -20.49 11.79 37.22
C LEU A 121 -21.38 11.04 38.21
N PRO A 122 -22.53 11.58 38.73
CA PRO A 122 -23.38 10.84 39.67
C PRO A 122 -23.89 9.51 39.08
N VAL A 123 -24.30 9.52 37.80
CA VAL A 123 -24.77 8.29 37.13
C VAL A 123 -23.59 7.35 36.90
N MET A 124 -22.45 7.86 36.46
CA MET A 124 -21.25 7.04 36.20
C MET A 124 -20.73 6.37 37.46
N LYS A 125 -20.70 7.12 38.59
CA LYS A 125 -20.37 6.53 39.90
C LYS A 125 -21.30 5.36 40.25
N ARG A 126 -22.62 5.51 40.04
CA ARG A 126 -23.58 4.45 40.32
C ARG A 126 -23.38 3.23 39.42
N ILE A 127 -23.13 3.40 38.14
CA ILE A 127 -23.05 2.24 37.18
C ILE A 127 -21.69 1.55 37.13
N TYR A 128 -20.60 2.22 37.53
CA TYR A 128 -19.25 1.65 37.57
C TYR A 128 -18.70 1.48 38.98
N GLU A 129 -19.54 1.62 40.01
CA GLU A 129 -19.12 1.51 41.40
C GLU A 129 -18.48 0.17 41.70
N THR A 130 -17.44 0.21 42.48
CA THR A 130 -16.78 -0.95 43.10
C THR A 130 -16.09 -0.53 44.38
N THR A 131 -15.61 -1.51 45.16
CA THR A 131 -14.85 -1.29 46.39
C THR A 131 -13.46 -1.90 46.27
N CYS A 132 -12.47 -1.15 46.77
CA CYS A 132 -11.11 -1.68 46.87
C CYS A 132 -11.04 -2.77 47.93
N PRO A 133 -10.65 -4.01 47.63
CA PRO A 133 -10.61 -5.08 48.63
C PRO A 133 -9.53 -4.89 49.68
N GLU A 134 -8.55 -4.01 49.47
CA GLU A 134 -7.47 -3.77 50.42
C GLU A 134 -7.81 -2.67 51.47
N CYS A 135 -8.51 -1.62 51.05
CA CYS A 135 -8.75 -0.46 51.94
C CYS A 135 -10.23 -0.06 52.07
N GLY A 136 -11.13 -0.75 51.41
CA GLY A 136 -12.57 -0.48 51.45
C GLY A 136 -13.01 0.83 50.75
N GLU A 137 -12.11 1.52 50.01
CA GLU A 137 -12.46 2.74 49.30
C GLU A 137 -13.44 2.47 48.18
N THR A 138 -14.52 3.23 48.13
CA THR A 138 -15.50 3.20 47.04
C THR A 138 -14.98 4.00 45.87
N LEU A 139 -14.96 3.39 44.67
CA LEU A 139 -14.38 3.95 43.45
C LEU A 139 -15.12 3.41 42.23
N MET A 140 -14.66 3.76 41.03
CA MET A 140 -15.21 3.25 39.76
C MET A 140 -14.21 2.31 39.08
N PHE A 141 -14.70 1.26 38.47
CA PHE A 141 -13.93 0.48 37.52
C PHE A 141 -13.42 1.34 36.37
N ASP A 142 -12.20 1.09 35.91
CA ASP A 142 -11.66 1.57 34.63
C ASP A 142 -12.09 0.67 33.48
N GLY A 143 -12.21 -0.63 33.76
CA GLY A 143 -12.74 -1.63 32.84
C GLY A 143 -13.11 -2.92 33.49
N LEU A 144 -14.15 -3.57 32.99
CA LEU A 144 -14.60 -4.90 33.39
C LEU A 144 -14.29 -5.89 32.26
N PHE A 145 -13.82 -7.09 32.64
CA PHE A 145 -13.41 -8.12 31.74
C PHE A 145 -14.15 -9.42 32.09
N PHE A 146 -14.73 -10.05 31.07
CA PHE A 146 -15.50 -11.27 31.20
C PHE A 146 -14.95 -12.32 30.27
N ASP A 147 -14.65 -13.51 30.76
CA ASP A 147 -14.34 -14.65 29.88
C ASP A 147 -15.61 -15.24 29.23
N ARG A 148 -16.77 -14.84 29.74
CA ARG A 148 -18.11 -15.06 29.19
C ARG A 148 -19.02 -13.91 29.54
N ASP A 149 -20.05 -13.78 28.72
CA ASP A 149 -21.16 -12.87 29.00
C ASP A 149 -22.02 -13.41 30.13
N PRO A 150 -22.41 -12.61 31.13
CA PRO A 150 -23.55 -12.94 31.99
C PRO A 150 -24.79 -13.18 31.15
N GLU A 151 -25.62 -14.18 31.49
CA GLU A 151 -26.80 -14.63 30.73
C GLU A 151 -27.73 -13.51 30.22
N GLU A 152 -27.73 -12.37 30.87
CA GLU A 152 -28.51 -11.21 30.50
C GLU A 152 -28.04 -10.44 29.28
N TYR A 153 -26.79 -10.63 28.86
CA TYR A 153 -26.20 -9.93 27.75
C TYR A 153 -26.02 -10.82 26.53
N PHE A 154 -26.35 -12.11 26.65
CA PHE A 154 -26.09 -13.10 25.62
C PHE A 154 -27.18 -13.18 24.58
N HIS A 155 -26.74 -13.17 23.32
CA HIS A 155 -27.62 -13.58 22.23
C HIS A 155 -27.53 -15.11 22.07
N PRO A 156 -28.65 -15.87 22.19
CA PRO A 156 -28.63 -17.34 22.19
C PRO A 156 -27.95 -17.95 20.97
N THR A 157 -28.17 -17.40 19.81
CA THR A 157 -27.58 -17.90 18.54
C THR A 157 -26.08 -17.67 18.48
N LEU A 158 -25.56 -16.58 19.05
CA LEU A 158 -24.13 -16.33 19.13
C LEU A 158 -23.44 -17.30 20.08
N HIS A 159 -24.09 -17.59 21.19
CA HIS A 159 -23.62 -18.58 22.16
C HIS A 159 -23.45 -19.95 21.51
N GLU A 160 -24.38 -20.40 20.70
CA GLU A 160 -24.29 -21.66 19.97
C GLU A 160 -23.19 -21.68 18.91
N ARG A 161 -23.01 -20.56 18.17
CA ARG A 161 -21.99 -20.44 17.12
C ARG A 161 -20.56 -20.40 17.66
N LEU A 162 -20.35 -19.74 18.80
CA LEU A 162 -19.03 -19.61 19.39
C LEU A 162 -18.55 -20.88 20.13
N GLY A 163 -19.40 -21.90 20.20
CA GLY A 163 -19.12 -23.21 20.75
C GLY A 163 -19.11 -23.21 22.29
N LYS A 164 -19.78 -24.18 22.86
CA LYS A 164 -19.87 -24.45 24.31
C LYS A 164 -18.53 -24.91 24.87
N LYS A 165 -17.48 -24.13 24.82
CA LYS A 165 -16.22 -24.46 25.52
C LYS A 165 -16.34 -24.09 26.98
N ASN A 166 -16.50 -25.12 27.81
CA ASN A 166 -16.42 -25.19 29.28
C ASN A 166 -17.09 -24.05 30.04
N HIS A 167 -18.33 -24.30 30.47
CA HIS A 167 -19.17 -23.41 31.27
C HIS A 167 -18.76 -23.22 32.74
N GLU A 168 -17.69 -23.86 33.19
CA GLU A 168 -17.44 -23.99 34.61
C GLU A 168 -16.51 -22.94 35.24
N ASN A 169 -15.77 -22.14 34.44
CA ASN A 169 -14.83 -21.16 34.95
C ASN A 169 -15.00 -19.79 34.28
N VAL A 170 -16.08 -19.09 34.63
CA VAL A 170 -16.25 -17.67 34.24
C VAL A 170 -15.43 -16.81 35.16
N ILE A 171 -14.35 -16.25 34.69
CA ILE A 171 -13.53 -15.31 35.46
C ILE A 171 -14.00 -13.91 35.11
N PHE A 172 -14.63 -13.26 36.09
CA PHE A 172 -14.95 -11.84 36.05
C PHE A 172 -13.90 -11.08 36.81
N ARG A 173 -13.29 -10.08 36.18
CA ARG A 173 -12.31 -9.21 36.83
C ARG A 173 -12.50 -7.77 36.42
N GLY A 174 -12.19 -6.87 37.35
CA GLY A 174 -12.24 -5.44 37.13
C GLY A 174 -10.91 -4.78 37.38
N LYS A 175 -10.55 -3.84 36.53
CA LYS A 175 -9.42 -2.93 36.74
C LYS A 175 -9.90 -1.62 37.28
N TYR A 176 -9.17 -1.06 38.26
CA TYR A 176 -9.45 0.21 38.89
C TYR A 176 -8.16 0.89 39.35
N ASN A 177 -8.23 2.18 39.65
CA ASN A 177 -7.11 2.94 40.21
C ASN A 177 -7.50 3.44 41.59
N CYS A 178 -6.98 2.76 42.63
CA CYS A 178 -7.27 3.20 44.00
C CYS A 178 -6.31 4.32 44.41
N PRO A 179 -6.83 5.51 44.86
CA PRO A 179 -5.96 6.60 45.26
C PRO A 179 -5.13 6.33 46.50
N LYS A 180 -5.53 5.32 47.33
CA LYS A 180 -4.80 4.92 48.56
C LYS A 180 -3.82 3.80 48.31
N CYS A 181 -4.18 2.80 47.46
CA CYS A 181 -3.41 1.57 47.26
C CYS A 181 -2.72 1.51 45.89
N GLY A 182 -2.95 2.48 45.01
CA GLY A 182 -2.46 2.48 43.63
C GLY A 182 -3.31 1.64 42.68
N HIS A 183 -2.79 1.37 41.48
CA HIS A 183 -3.49 0.60 40.46
C HIS A 183 -3.62 -0.87 40.84
N LYS A 184 -4.82 -1.40 40.79
CA LYS A 184 -5.17 -2.77 41.19
C LYS A 184 -6.15 -3.41 40.20
N GLU A 185 -6.19 -4.69 40.31
CA GLU A 185 -7.10 -5.58 39.63
C GLU A 185 -7.78 -6.47 40.69
N LYS A 186 -9.09 -6.67 40.61
CA LYS A 186 -9.83 -7.56 41.54
C LYS A 186 -10.69 -8.53 40.77
N ASN A 187 -11.01 -9.66 41.39
CA ASN A 187 -12.10 -10.50 40.94
C ASN A 187 -13.44 -9.83 41.25
N TYR A 188 -14.43 -10.06 40.38
CA TYR A 188 -15.80 -9.62 40.55
C TYR A 188 -16.39 -10.25 41.84
N ASP A 189 -17.09 -9.46 42.62
CA ASP A 189 -17.66 -9.89 43.93
C ASP A 189 -19.17 -9.57 44.03
N ASP A 190 -19.76 -9.90 45.19
CA ASP A 190 -21.19 -9.74 45.43
C ASP A 190 -21.63 -8.25 45.33
N HIS A 191 -20.79 -7.30 45.78
CA HIS A 191 -21.07 -5.87 45.66
C HIS A 191 -21.13 -5.47 44.18
N ASP A 192 -20.20 -5.93 43.37
CA ASP A 192 -20.20 -5.62 41.92
C ASP A 192 -21.44 -6.21 41.24
N GLU A 193 -21.91 -7.38 41.71
CA GLU A 193 -23.17 -7.99 41.23
C GLU A 193 -24.41 -7.21 41.68
N GLU A 194 -24.44 -6.65 42.86
CA GLU A 194 -25.51 -5.77 43.32
C GLU A 194 -25.56 -4.51 42.45
N VAL A 195 -24.40 -3.90 42.19
CA VAL A 195 -24.29 -2.78 41.25
C VAL A 195 -24.82 -3.15 39.88
N ARG A 196 -24.47 -4.31 39.35
CA ARG A 196 -25.00 -4.77 38.05
C ARG A 196 -26.52 -4.91 38.06
N ARG A 197 -27.08 -5.51 39.08
CA ARG A 197 -28.56 -5.64 39.21
C ARG A 197 -29.26 -4.29 39.32
N SER A 198 -28.66 -3.32 40.02
CA SER A 198 -29.22 -1.98 40.17
C SER A 198 -29.33 -1.23 38.82
N LEU A 199 -28.65 -1.66 37.77
CA LEU A 199 -28.80 -1.07 36.44
C LEU A 199 -30.23 -1.18 35.91
N ASP A 200 -31.04 -2.13 36.40
CA ASP A 200 -32.44 -2.31 36.01
C ASP A 200 -33.34 -1.16 36.45
N GLU A 201 -32.95 -0.45 37.51
CA GLU A 201 -33.68 0.70 38.07
C GLU A 201 -33.36 2.01 37.36
N ILE A 202 -32.37 2.03 36.46
CA ILE A 202 -31.91 3.26 35.80
C ILE A 202 -32.68 3.46 34.51
N ALA A 203 -33.49 4.49 34.46
CA ALA A 203 -34.16 4.90 33.23
C ALA A 203 -33.16 5.60 32.28
N PHE A 204 -33.12 5.17 31.03
CA PHE A 204 -32.29 5.76 29.96
C PHE A 204 -33.02 5.66 28.62
N SER A 205 -32.63 6.50 27.68
CA SER A 205 -33.07 6.43 26.29
C SER A 205 -31.86 6.18 25.38
N PHE A 206 -31.80 5.03 24.73
CA PHE A 206 -30.75 4.67 23.78
C PHE A 206 -31.34 4.66 22.37
N PRO A 207 -30.66 5.21 21.37
CA PRO A 207 -31.15 5.20 19.98
C PRO A 207 -31.00 3.80 19.40
N ASP A 208 -31.92 2.91 19.70
CA ASP A 208 -31.92 1.51 19.28
C ASP A 208 -32.56 1.35 17.90
N THR A 209 -31.84 1.76 16.87
CA THR A 209 -32.30 1.70 15.50
C THR A 209 -32.07 0.31 14.87
N PRO A 210 -32.90 -0.09 13.88
CA PRO A 210 -32.68 -1.34 13.16
C PRO A 210 -31.33 -1.37 12.44
N ILE A 211 -30.70 -2.54 12.43
CA ILE A 211 -29.54 -2.81 11.58
C ILE A 211 -30.04 -3.03 10.15
N ILE A 212 -29.27 -2.59 9.16
CA ILE A 212 -29.61 -2.79 7.75
C ILE A 212 -29.74 -4.29 7.46
N GLU A 213 -30.90 -4.68 6.98
CA GLU A 213 -31.23 -6.06 6.68
C GLU A 213 -30.25 -6.64 5.63
N ASN A 214 -29.79 -7.85 5.87
CA ASN A 214 -28.82 -8.57 5.01
C ASN A 214 -27.48 -7.83 4.81
N SER A 215 -27.18 -6.80 5.60
CA SER A 215 -25.83 -6.23 5.69
C SER A 215 -24.85 -7.25 6.27
N ARG A 216 -23.54 -7.00 6.15
CA ARG A 216 -22.52 -7.92 6.68
C ARG A 216 -22.72 -8.20 8.17
N LEU A 217 -23.08 -7.20 8.96
CA LEU A 217 -23.33 -7.37 10.39
C LEU A 217 -24.52 -8.31 10.63
N ASN A 218 -25.65 -8.07 9.99
CA ASN A 218 -26.85 -8.91 10.10
C ASN A 218 -26.65 -10.29 9.48
N PHE A 219 -25.96 -10.37 8.32
CA PHE A 219 -25.66 -11.64 7.65
C PHE A 219 -24.76 -12.57 8.48
N THR A 220 -23.77 -12.02 9.22
CA THR A 220 -22.89 -12.81 10.09
C THR A 220 -23.53 -13.15 11.44
N ALA A 221 -24.51 -12.36 11.87
CA ALA A 221 -25.27 -12.55 13.10
C ALA A 221 -26.75 -12.18 12.88
N PRO A 222 -27.59 -13.05 12.24
CA PRO A 222 -28.95 -12.74 11.83
C PRO A 222 -29.88 -12.31 12.95
N ASP A 223 -29.57 -12.72 14.17
CA ASP A 223 -30.38 -12.37 15.34
C ASP A 223 -30.11 -10.96 15.87
N PHE A 224 -29.05 -10.31 15.39
CA PHE A 224 -28.82 -8.89 15.64
C PHE A 224 -29.66 -8.06 14.67
N THR A 225 -30.82 -7.66 15.14
CA THR A 225 -31.77 -6.84 14.36
C THR A 225 -31.69 -5.36 14.68
N HIS A 226 -31.10 -5.00 15.82
CA HIS A 226 -30.99 -3.63 16.31
C HIS A 226 -29.61 -3.35 16.89
N TYR A 227 -29.15 -2.11 16.78
CA TYR A 227 -27.83 -1.70 17.27
C TYR A 227 -27.63 -1.88 18.76
N GLY A 228 -28.68 -1.79 19.55
CA GLY A 228 -28.59 -2.01 20.98
C GLY A 228 -28.04 -3.38 21.37
N ALA A 229 -28.14 -4.38 20.51
CA ALA A 229 -27.55 -5.70 20.71
C ALA A 229 -26.00 -5.70 20.73
N LEU A 230 -25.38 -4.65 20.24
CA LEU A 230 -23.91 -4.52 20.24
C LEU A 230 -23.36 -3.96 21.56
N PHE A 231 -24.21 -3.53 22.50
CA PHE A 231 -23.80 -2.84 23.72
C PHE A 231 -24.43 -3.50 24.95
N SER A 232 -23.67 -3.62 26.03
CA SER A 232 -24.25 -4.02 27.31
C SER A 232 -25.19 -2.94 27.87
N LYS A 233 -26.00 -3.32 28.83
CA LYS A 233 -26.91 -2.38 29.51
C LYS A 233 -26.15 -1.23 30.14
N ARG A 234 -25.02 -1.53 30.82
CA ARG A 234 -24.14 -0.52 31.42
C ARG A 234 -23.63 0.47 30.37
N GLN A 235 -23.15 -0.03 29.22
CA GLN A 235 -22.63 0.80 28.14
C GLN A 235 -23.74 1.65 27.48
N LYS A 236 -24.95 1.09 27.32
CA LYS A 236 -26.13 1.87 26.84
C LYS A 236 -26.47 3.03 27.80
N ILE A 237 -26.49 2.77 29.09
CA ILE A 237 -26.74 3.81 30.10
C ILE A 237 -25.64 4.88 30.03
N ALA A 238 -24.37 4.48 29.97
CA ALA A 238 -23.23 5.39 29.90
C ALA A 238 -23.31 6.29 28.66
N LEU A 239 -23.47 5.70 27.47
CA LEU A 239 -23.59 6.44 26.21
C LEU A 239 -24.81 7.39 26.21
N SER A 240 -25.96 6.92 26.68
CA SER A 240 -27.17 7.72 26.75
C SER A 240 -27.03 8.94 27.72
N THR A 241 -26.37 8.71 28.85
CA THR A 241 -26.12 9.77 29.85
C THR A 241 -25.17 10.83 29.29
N ILE A 242 -24.05 10.39 28.66
CA ILE A 242 -23.10 11.31 28.03
C ILE A 242 -23.78 12.10 26.91
N HIS A 243 -24.47 11.40 26.01
CA HIS A 243 -25.18 12.01 24.88
C HIS A 243 -26.23 13.01 25.31
N SER A 244 -27.07 12.66 26.29
CA SER A 244 -28.08 13.57 26.85
C SER A 244 -27.48 14.81 27.51
N ALA A 245 -26.35 14.71 28.14
CA ALA A 245 -25.63 15.86 28.70
C ALA A 245 -25.16 16.80 27.59
N ILE A 246 -24.66 16.26 26.49
CA ILE A 246 -24.14 17.04 25.35
C ILE A 246 -25.24 17.71 24.55
N LEU A 247 -26.42 17.08 24.37
CA LEU A 247 -27.55 17.64 23.64
C LEU A 247 -28.11 18.94 24.28
N ASN A 248 -27.78 19.21 25.54
CA ASN A 248 -28.13 20.45 26.21
C ASN A 248 -27.08 21.56 26.08
N MET A 249 -25.96 21.29 25.37
CA MET A 249 -24.92 22.26 25.08
C MET A 249 -25.16 22.86 23.70
N ASN A 250 -25.02 24.18 23.61
CA ASN A 250 -25.26 24.93 22.37
C ASN A 250 -23.95 25.45 21.76
N GLY A 251 -24.02 25.86 20.50
CA GLY A 251 -22.93 26.54 19.79
C GLY A 251 -21.69 25.68 19.58
N VAL A 252 -20.55 26.36 19.63
CA VAL A 252 -19.22 25.74 19.35
C VAL A 252 -18.88 24.66 20.37
N VAL A 253 -19.18 24.92 21.64
CA VAL A 253 -18.94 23.99 22.76
C VAL A 253 -19.73 22.69 22.54
N GLY A 254 -21.02 22.79 22.27
CA GLY A 254 -21.88 21.62 22.05
C GLY A 254 -21.37 20.77 20.88
N LYS A 255 -20.95 21.42 19.78
CA LYS A 255 -20.38 20.73 18.63
C LYS A 255 -19.07 19.99 18.96
N PHE A 256 -18.15 20.64 19.68
CA PHE A 256 -16.87 20.05 20.08
C PHE A 256 -17.09 18.82 20.98
N PHE A 257 -17.97 18.90 21.96
CA PHE A 257 -18.30 17.77 22.83
C PHE A 257 -18.99 16.65 22.07
N TYR A 258 -19.89 16.96 21.14
CA TYR A 258 -20.58 15.99 20.33
C TYR A 258 -19.65 15.25 19.36
N ASP A 259 -18.80 15.97 18.63
CA ASP A 259 -17.82 15.38 17.72
C ASP A 259 -16.83 14.48 18.49
N THR A 260 -16.48 14.84 19.72
CA THR A 260 -15.69 13.99 20.61
C THR A 260 -16.46 12.75 21.06
N PHE A 261 -17.76 12.89 21.38
CA PHE A 261 -18.60 11.76 21.75
C PHE A 261 -18.66 10.68 20.65
N LEU A 262 -18.81 11.07 19.39
CA LEU A 262 -18.82 10.12 18.29
C LEU A 262 -17.55 9.26 18.25
N SER A 263 -16.40 9.79 18.65
CA SER A 263 -15.13 9.05 18.65
C SER A 263 -15.04 7.96 19.72
N ILE A 264 -15.90 7.99 20.76
CA ILE A 264 -15.90 6.99 21.84
C ILE A 264 -16.99 5.92 21.72
N VAL A 265 -17.99 6.11 20.86
CA VAL A 265 -19.14 5.19 20.75
C VAL A 265 -18.65 3.76 20.48
N HIS A 266 -17.66 3.60 19.60
CA HIS A 266 -17.09 2.28 19.28
C HIS A 266 -16.44 1.58 20.47
N LEU A 267 -15.95 2.34 21.49
CA LEU A 267 -15.36 1.78 22.71
C LEU A 267 -16.42 1.16 23.62
N GLY A 268 -17.68 1.58 23.47
CA GLY A 268 -18.81 1.05 24.24
C GLY A 268 -19.33 -0.30 23.72
N LYS A 269 -18.97 -0.68 22.49
CA LYS A 269 -19.37 -1.96 21.90
C LYS A 269 -18.71 -3.13 22.64
N TYR A 270 -19.39 -4.27 22.73
CA TYR A 270 -18.78 -5.51 23.16
C TYR A 270 -17.56 -5.86 22.30
N THR A 271 -16.41 -6.02 22.90
CA THR A 271 -15.15 -6.33 22.21
C THR A 271 -14.43 -7.50 22.89
N ASP A 272 -13.67 -8.28 22.11
CA ASP A 272 -12.73 -9.25 22.67
C ASP A 272 -11.54 -8.51 23.29
N TYR A 273 -11.35 -8.67 24.62
CA TYR A 273 -10.28 -7.99 25.34
C TYR A 273 -8.87 -8.50 24.99
N ARG A 274 -8.74 -9.61 24.29
CA ARG A 274 -7.45 -10.12 23.76
C ARG A 274 -7.17 -9.61 22.36
N SER A 275 -8.19 -9.22 21.64
CA SER A 275 -8.02 -8.61 20.32
C SER A 275 -7.69 -7.13 20.47
N LYS A 276 -6.67 -6.68 19.78
CA LYS A 276 -6.39 -5.24 19.62
C LYS A 276 -7.32 -4.59 18.60
N SER A 277 -7.97 -5.41 17.76
CA SER A 277 -8.98 -4.96 16.81
C SER A 277 -10.34 -4.82 17.48
N GLN A 278 -10.93 -3.64 17.37
CA GLN A 278 -12.30 -3.38 17.81
C GLN A 278 -13.32 -3.62 16.69
N ASP A 279 -12.89 -4.20 15.59
CA ASP A 279 -13.65 -4.30 14.34
C ASP A 279 -14.47 -5.57 14.21
N ASN A 280 -14.49 -6.42 15.24
CA ASN A 280 -15.38 -7.57 15.25
C ASN A 280 -16.83 -7.12 15.17
N HIS A 281 -17.51 -7.54 14.11
CA HIS A 281 -18.92 -7.25 13.88
C HIS A 281 -19.82 -7.91 14.90
N CYS A 282 -19.35 -8.95 15.58
CA CYS A 282 -20.11 -9.72 16.56
C CYS A 282 -19.41 -9.67 17.93
N PRO A 283 -20.17 -9.76 19.05
CA PRO A 283 -19.62 -9.97 20.36
C PRO A 283 -18.78 -11.24 20.40
N ALA A 284 -17.65 -11.17 21.09
CA ALA A 284 -16.76 -12.31 21.28
C ALA A 284 -17.04 -13.04 22.62
N ASN A 285 -16.46 -14.21 22.79
CA ASN A 285 -16.53 -14.98 24.06
C ASN A 285 -15.83 -14.32 25.25
N ARG A 286 -15.01 -13.31 24.97
CA ARG A 286 -14.20 -12.58 25.95
C ARG A 286 -14.52 -11.12 25.80
N LEU A 287 -15.27 -10.60 26.72
CA LEU A 287 -15.88 -9.30 26.62
C LEU A 287 -15.16 -8.30 27.50
N LYS A 288 -15.12 -7.07 27.04
CA LYS A 288 -14.64 -5.93 27.80
C LYS A 288 -15.71 -4.84 27.81
N GLU A 289 -16.05 -4.37 29.00
CA GLU A 289 -16.72 -3.09 29.23
C GLU A 289 -15.68 -2.05 29.65
N THR A 290 -15.62 -0.95 28.96
CA THR A 290 -14.71 0.16 29.26
C THR A 290 -15.45 1.25 30.01
N ASN A 291 -14.84 1.89 30.98
CA ASN A 291 -15.42 3.06 31.61
C ASN A 291 -15.44 4.24 30.63
N LEU A 292 -16.59 4.45 29.98
CA LEU A 292 -16.75 5.44 28.92
C LEU A 292 -16.62 6.89 29.43
N TYR A 293 -16.88 7.12 30.73
CA TYR A 293 -16.69 8.43 31.31
C TYR A 293 -15.21 8.84 31.32
N TYR A 294 -14.34 7.95 31.79
CA TYR A 294 -12.91 8.21 31.79
C TYR A 294 -12.37 8.36 30.37
N ARG A 295 -12.77 7.47 29.46
CA ARG A 295 -12.34 7.54 28.05
C ARG A 295 -12.84 8.82 27.37
N TYR A 296 -14.04 9.27 27.70
CA TYR A 296 -14.56 10.51 27.14
C TYR A 296 -13.79 11.74 27.63
N LEU A 297 -13.50 11.82 28.93
CA LEU A 297 -12.69 12.92 29.49
C LEU A 297 -11.27 12.94 28.92
N GLU A 298 -10.65 11.76 28.77
CA GLU A 298 -9.35 11.61 28.13
C GLU A 298 -9.40 12.13 26.67
N LYS A 299 -10.39 11.70 25.90
CA LYS A 299 -10.57 12.14 24.51
C LYS A 299 -10.89 13.62 24.37
N LEU A 300 -11.63 14.21 25.28
CA LEU A 300 -11.86 15.66 25.30
C LEU A 300 -10.53 16.42 25.45
N SER A 301 -9.68 15.99 26.37
CA SER A 301 -8.37 16.63 26.60
C SER A 301 -7.43 16.42 25.41
N GLU A 302 -7.30 15.18 24.92
CA GLU A 302 -6.47 14.85 23.75
C GLU A 302 -6.89 15.66 22.51
N ARG A 303 -8.20 15.74 22.24
CA ARG A 303 -8.71 16.48 21.09
C ARG A 303 -8.52 17.99 21.22
N TRP A 304 -8.73 18.52 22.40
CA TRP A 304 -8.48 19.92 22.66
C TRP A 304 -7.04 20.31 22.34
N GLU A 305 -6.09 19.56 22.89
CA GLU A 305 -4.67 19.78 22.67
C GLU A 305 -4.30 19.61 21.19
N TYR A 306 -4.72 18.51 20.57
CA TYR A 306 -4.44 18.22 19.15
C TYR A 306 -4.98 19.31 18.22
N ILE A 307 -6.25 19.72 18.37
CA ILE A 307 -6.85 20.73 17.48
C ILE A 307 -6.22 22.10 17.71
N SER A 308 -5.89 22.43 18.96
CA SER A 308 -5.21 23.69 19.30
C SER A 308 -3.82 23.76 18.65
N ASN A 309 -3.07 22.65 18.65
CA ASN A 309 -1.77 22.55 18.00
C ASN A 309 -1.91 22.60 16.47
N LEU A 310 -2.82 21.82 15.89
CA LEU A 310 -3.06 21.80 14.45
C LEU A 310 -3.35 23.21 13.90
N ARG A 311 -4.18 23.98 14.59
CA ARG A 311 -4.55 25.34 14.16
C ARG A 311 -3.46 26.38 14.38
N ARG A 312 -2.60 26.16 15.35
CA ARG A 312 -1.43 27.01 15.56
C ARG A 312 -0.38 26.79 14.48
N GLU A 313 -0.25 25.57 14.01
CA GLU A 313 0.80 25.15 13.09
C GLU A 313 0.37 25.23 11.62
N ASN A 314 -0.92 25.13 11.33
CA ASN A 314 -1.45 25.00 9.98
C ASN A 314 -2.55 26.01 9.65
N ASP A 315 -2.54 26.47 8.40
CA ASP A 315 -3.63 27.24 7.82
C ASP A 315 -4.76 26.29 7.37
N THR A 316 -5.71 26.04 8.26
CA THR A 316 -6.85 25.15 8.02
C THR A 316 -7.81 25.66 6.93
N THR A 317 -7.71 26.92 6.50
CA THR A 317 -8.53 27.46 5.40
C THR A 317 -8.10 26.91 4.05
N LYS A 318 -6.94 26.28 3.98
CA LYS A 318 -6.44 25.59 2.77
C LYS A 318 -7.12 24.24 2.48
N ALA A 319 -7.99 23.75 3.38
CA ALA A 319 -8.71 22.49 3.21
C ALA A 319 -10.16 22.70 2.76
N GLU A 320 -10.52 22.11 1.63
CA GLU A 320 -11.91 22.01 1.15
C GLU A 320 -12.33 20.53 1.23
N ILE A 321 -13.35 20.23 2.04
CA ILE A 321 -13.76 18.85 2.35
C ILE A 321 -15.23 18.62 2.02
N SER A 322 -15.53 17.56 1.28
CA SER A 322 -16.87 17.17 0.83
C SER A 322 -17.29 15.82 1.43
N CYS A 323 -18.60 15.53 1.42
CA CYS A 323 -19.17 14.25 1.81
C CYS A 323 -20.17 13.78 0.74
N CYS A 324 -19.66 13.26 -0.37
CA CYS A 324 -20.45 12.82 -1.50
C CYS A 324 -19.79 11.67 -2.24
N ASP A 325 -20.42 11.16 -3.30
CA ASP A 325 -19.80 10.16 -4.18
C ASP A 325 -18.50 10.72 -4.79
N PHE A 326 -17.45 9.92 -4.84
CA PHE A 326 -16.14 10.36 -5.37
C PHE A 326 -16.23 10.81 -6.85
N ARG A 327 -17.19 10.27 -7.61
CA ARG A 327 -17.43 10.65 -9.00
C ARG A 327 -17.98 12.06 -9.08
N ASP A 328 -18.99 12.37 -8.27
CA ASP A 328 -19.57 13.72 -8.18
C ASP A 328 -18.53 14.72 -7.67
N PHE A 329 -17.73 14.31 -6.69
CA PHE A 329 -16.64 15.13 -6.17
C PHE A 329 -15.61 15.46 -7.24
N LEU A 330 -15.06 14.46 -7.94
CA LEU A 330 -14.06 14.69 -8.98
C LEU A 330 -14.63 15.51 -10.16
N CYS A 331 -15.91 15.28 -10.54
CA CYS A 331 -16.59 16.08 -11.55
C CYS A 331 -16.78 17.56 -11.14
N SER A 332 -16.84 17.86 -9.83
CA SER A 332 -16.96 19.23 -9.34
C SER A 332 -15.64 20.01 -9.36
N ILE A 333 -14.52 19.33 -9.48
CA ILE A 333 -13.19 19.93 -9.50
C ILE A 333 -12.88 20.44 -10.91
N ARG A 334 -12.31 21.63 -10.98
CA ARG A 334 -11.87 22.21 -12.25
C ARG A 334 -10.80 21.33 -12.91
N GLU A 335 -10.92 21.09 -14.20
CA GLU A 335 -9.93 20.36 -15.00
C GLU A 335 -8.53 20.96 -14.86
N LYS A 336 -7.50 20.10 -14.86
CA LYS A 336 -6.08 20.46 -14.81
C LYS A 336 -5.74 21.45 -13.69
N SER A 337 -6.32 21.25 -12.49
CA SER A 337 -6.10 22.12 -11.33
C SER A 337 -5.36 21.47 -10.17
N ILE A 338 -5.21 20.15 -10.20
CA ILE A 338 -4.60 19.34 -9.13
C ILE A 338 -3.15 19.00 -9.51
N ASP A 339 -2.23 19.22 -8.58
CA ASP A 339 -0.81 18.87 -8.75
C ASP A 339 -0.57 17.38 -8.42
N LEU A 340 -1.18 16.90 -7.34
CA LEU A 340 -1.07 15.52 -6.89
C LEU A 340 -2.44 14.99 -6.44
N LEU A 341 -2.91 13.93 -7.06
CA LEU A 341 -3.99 13.10 -6.53
C LEU A 341 -3.38 11.96 -5.74
N LEU A 342 -3.48 12.01 -4.42
CA LEU A 342 -2.96 11.01 -3.48
C LEU A 342 -4.12 10.39 -2.74
N THR A 343 -4.33 9.07 -2.90
CA THR A 343 -5.55 8.46 -2.40
C THR A 343 -5.38 6.98 -2.04
N ASP A 344 -6.25 6.53 -1.14
CA ASP A 344 -6.29 5.19 -0.58
C ASP A 344 -7.73 4.63 -0.64
N PRO A 345 -8.20 4.18 -1.81
CA PRO A 345 -9.52 3.58 -1.91
C PRO A 345 -9.60 2.32 -1.05
N PRO A 346 -10.79 1.90 -0.60
CA PRO A 346 -10.97 0.68 0.18
C PRO A 346 -10.30 -0.54 -0.48
N PHE A 347 -9.65 -1.39 0.33
CA PHE A 347 -8.94 -2.58 -0.18
C PHE A 347 -9.88 -3.75 -0.45
N GLY A 348 -10.71 -3.65 -1.48
CA GLY A 348 -11.57 -4.74 -1.90
C GLY A 348 -12.45 -5.28 -0.76
N ASP A 349 -12.16 -6.49 -0.27
CA ASP A 349 -12.96 -7.17 0.75
C ASP A 349 -12.44 -7.03 2.19
N THR A 350 -11.36 -6.27 2.42
CA THR A 350 -10.71 -6.19 3.74
C THR A 350 -11.42 -5.27 4.72
N ALA A 351 -11.95 -4.13 4.26
CA ALA A 351 -12.65 -3.17 5.10
C ALA A 351 -13.95 -2.72 4.43
N GLN A 352 -15.07 -2.88 5.13
CA GLN A 352 -16.38 -2.42 4.73
C GLN A 352 -16.74 -1.27 5.68
N TYR A 353 -16.30 -0.08 5.30
CA TYR A 353 -16.33 1.10 6.19
C TYR A 353 -17.75 1.46 6.61
N PHE A 354 -18.72 1.31 5.73
CA PHE A 354 -20.11 1.60 6.04
C PHE A 354 -20.65 0.70 7.15
N GLU A 355 -20.42 -0.62 7.08
CA GLU A 355 -20.81 -1.55 8.14
C GLU A 355 -20.02 -1.31 9.43
N HIS A 356 -18.73 -0.93 9.33
CA HIS A 356 -17.97 -0.56 10.51
C HIS A 356 -18.53 0.67 11.21
N ALA A 357 -19.02 1.63 10.47
CA ALA A 357 -19.58 2.87 10.99
C ALA A 357 -21.03 2.73 11.49
N GLN A 358 -21.76 1.69 11.08
CA GLN A 358 -23.17 1.48 11.48
C GLN A 358 -23.41 1.61 12.99
N ARG A 359 -22.45 1.18 13.82
CA ARG A 359 -22.53 1.31 15.28
C ARG A 359 -22.59 2.74 15.81
N VAL A 360 -22.15 3.70 15.00
CA VAL A 360 -22.16 5.14 15.33
C VAL A 360 -23.34 5.85 14.69
N HIS A 361 -23.87 5.33 13.58
CA HIS A 361 -24.95 5.91 12.81
C HIS A 361 -26.18 6.30 13.65
N PRO A 362 -26.64 5.52 14.68
CA PRO A 362 -27.76 5.91 15.51
C PRO A 362 -27.60 7.27 16.22
N PHE A 363 -26.35 7.71 16.39
CA PHE A 363 -26.01 9.00 17.00
C PHE A 363 -25.73 10.11 15.98
N ILE A 364 -25.75 9.82 14.69
CA ILE A 364 -25.56 10.79 13.61
C ILE A 364 -26.93 11.20 13.05
N PRO A 365 -27.21 12.49 12.78
CA PRO A 365 -28.47 12.92 12.20
C PRO A 365 -28.79 12.16 10.90
N TYR A 366 -30.01 11.64 10.80
CA TYR A 366 -30.45 10.79 9.67
C TYR A 366 -30.29 11.47 8.31
N SER A 367 -30.41 12.79 8.23
CA SER A 367 -30.19 13.57 7.01
C SER A 367 -28.80 13.42 6.39
N LEU A 368 -27.83 12.87 7.13
CA LEU A 368 -26.48 12.57 6.64
C LEU A 368 -26.32 11.10 6.23
N ILE A 369 -27.33 10.25 6.48
CA ILE A 369 -27.25 8.80 6.27
C ILE A 369 -28.43 8.40 5.40
N ASP A 370 -28.22 8.28 4.09
CA ASP A 370 -29.07 7.47 3.23
C ASP A 370 -28.44 6.08 3.11
N ASP A 371 -28.85 5.18 4.01
CA ASP A 371 -28.26 3.85 4.11
C ASP A 371 -28.32 3.06 2.80
N THR A 372 -29.40 3.16 2.06
CA THR A 372 -29.59 2.42 0.80
C THR A 372 -28.68 2.94 -0.29
N GLU A 373 -28.60 4.25 -0.48
CA GLU A 373 -27.77 4.88 -1.49
C GLU A 373 -26.28 4.68 -1.15
N ARG A 374 -25.89 4.95 0.11
CA ARG A 374 -24.52 4.81 0.55
C ARG A 374 -24.01 3.40 0.47
N LEU A 375 -24.82 2.43 0.88
CA LEU A 375 -24.53 1.00 0.76
C LEU A 375 -24.31 0.59 -0.70
N SER A 376 -25.07 1.16 -1.63
CA SER A 376 -25.02 0.81 -3.06
C SER A 376 -23.87 1.46 -3.83
N LYS A 377 -23.33 2.58 -3.34
CA LYS A 377 -22.27 3.36 -4.02
C LYS A 377 -20.87 3.20 -3.40
N GLU A 378 -20.78 2.55 -2.23
CA GLU A 378 -19.46 2.32 -1.60
C GLU A 378 -18.58 1.45 -2.49
N VAL A 379 -17.34 1.90 -2.70
CA VAL A 379 -16.34 1.19 -3.50
C VAL A 379 -15.72 0.07 -2.65
N VAL A 380 -16.28 -1.13 -2.74
CA VAL A 380 -15.89 -2.27 -1.88
C VAL A 380 -16.25 -3.60 -2.54
N ILE A 381 -15.49 -4.66 -2.26
CA ILE A 381 -15.89 -6.04 -2.55
C ILE A 381 -16.61 -6.61 -1.32
N SER A 382 -17.85 -7.02 -1.45
CA SER A 382 -18.63 -7.56 -0.35
C SER A 382 -19.44 -8.79 -0.77
N ASN A 383 -19.44 -9.80 0.10
CA ASN A 383 -20.29 -10.99 -0.04
C ASN A 383 -21.59 -10.90 0.77
N ALA A 384 -21.89 -9.75 1.37
CA ALA A 384 -23.15 -9.53 2.06
C ALA A 384 -24.30 -9.56 1.07
N PRO A 385 -25.42 -10.28 1.36
CA PRO A 385 -26.55 -10.39 0.43
C PRO A 385 -27.16 -9.05 0.02
N SER A 386 -27.08 -8.02 0.88
CA SER A 386 -27.49 -6.65 0.55
C SER A 386 -26.71 -6.02 -0.60
N ARG A 387 -25.52 -6.56 -0.95
CA ARG A 387 -24.58 -6.00 -1.93
C ARG A 387 -24.21 -6.93 -3.07
N THR A 388 -24.47 -8.25 -2.98
CA THR A 388 -23.90 -9.28 -3.89
C THR A 388 -24.09 -9.04 -5.37
N ALA A 389 -25.18 -8.39 -5.79
CA ALA A 389 -25.43 -8.11 -7.20
C ALA A 389 -24.57 -6.98 -7.78
N LYS A 390 -23.88 -6.18 -6.94
CA LYS A 390 -23.23 -4.92 -7.35
C LYS A 390 -21.79 -4.75 -6.88
N HIS A 391 -21.28 -5.61 -6.01
CA HIS A 391 -20.01 -5.41 -5.31
C HIS A 391 -19.05 -6.61 -5.46
N GLY A 392 -19.02 -7.22 -6.64
CA GLY A 392 -18.01 -8.19 -7.03
C GLY A 392 -16.69 -7.52 -7.46
N GLU A 393 -15.65 -8.34 -7.69
CA GLU A 393 -14.34 -7.87 -8.12
C GLU A 393 -14.39 -7.05 -9.43
N GLU A 394 -15.25 -7.45 -10.38
CA GLU A 394 -15.41 -6.72 -11.65
C GLU A 394 -15.93 -5.29 -11.44
N GLN A 395 -16.94 -5.13 -10.59
CA GLN A 395 -17.47 -3.80 -10.30
C GLN A 395 -16.46 -2.95 -9.54
N PHE A 396 -15.78 -3.52 -8.57
CA PHE A 396 -14.70 -2.83 -7.83
C PHE A 396 -13.61 -2.32 -8.78
N MET A 397 -13.14 -3.16 -9.69
CA MET A 397 -12.12 -2.75 -10.68
C MET A 397 -12.67 -1.73 -11.69
N ALA A 398 -13.96 -1.77 -12.01
CA ALA A 398 -14.60 -0.74 -12.84
C ALA A 398 -14.65 0.62 -12.11
N ASP A 399 -14.92 0.63 -10.81
CA ASP A 399 -14.89 1.84 -9.99
C ASP A 399 -13.48 2.42 -9.88
N ILE A 400 -12.46 1.56 -9.78
CA ILE A 400 -11.05 1.98 -9.83
C ILE A 400 -10.69 2.55 -11.23
N GLU A 401 -11.16 1.94 -12.33
CA GLU A 401 -10.97 2.50 -13.68
C GLU A 401 -11.61 3.89 -13.81
N GLU A 402 -12.81 4.08 -13.25
CA GLU A 402 -13.47 5.39 -13.25
C GLU A 402 -12.70 6.43 -12.42
N LEU A 403 -12.07 6.02 -11.29
CA LEU A 403 -11.15 6.89 -10.55
C LEU A 403 -9.97 7.35 -11.42
N PHE A 404 -9.34 6.46 -12.18
CA PHE A 404 -8.26 6.82 -13.12
C PHE A 404 -8.74 7.79 -14.19
N LYS A 405 -9.91 7.55 -14.76
CA LYS A 405 -10.51 8.37 -15.80
C LYS A 405 -10.82 9.78 -15.29
N LEU A 406 -11.58 9.91 -14.22
CA LEU A 406 -11.97 11.19 -13.64
C LEU A 406 -10.76 11.92 -13.02
N GLY A 407 -9.91 11.18 -12.28
CA GLY A 407 -8.68 11.71 -11.71
C GLY A 407 -7.77 12.31 -12.78
N SER A 408 -7.65 11.64 -13.93
CA SER A 408 -6.84 12.14 -15.03
C SER A 408 -7.32 13.47 -15.60
N THR A 409 -8.60 13.81 -15.50
CA THR A 409 -9.13 15.08 -16.02
C THR A 409 -8.76 16.26 -15.11
N VAL A 410 -8.72 16.04 -13.81
CA VAL A 410 -8.45 17.09 -12.82
C VAL A 410 -6.97 17.33 -12.58
N ILE A 411 -6.11 16.34 -12.82
CA ILE A 411 -4.66 16.43 -12.64
C ILE A 411 -4.06 17.29 -13.77
N LYS A 412 -3.15 18.21 -13.40
CA LYS A 412 -2.35 19.02 -14.33
C LYS A 412 -1.47 18.13 -15.22
N GLU A 413 -1.06 18.67 -16.36
CA GLU A 413 -0.01 18.03 -17.15
C GLU A 413 1.28 17.93 -16.35
N HIS A 414 1.94 16.77 -16.36
CA HIS A 414 3.08 16.40 -15.53
C HIS A 414 2.83 16.44 -14.01
N GLY A 415 1.56 16.50 -13.59
CA GLY A 415 1.15 16.18 -12.22
C GLY A 415 1.06 14.67 -12.00
N TYR A 416 0.79 14.26 -10.79
CA TYR A 416 0.89 12.85 -10.38
C TYR A 416 -0.43 12.31 -9.84
N LEU A 417 -0.65 11.02 -10.07
CA LEU A 417 -1.59 10.19 -9.32
C LEU A 417 -0.79 9.19 -8.49
N VAL A 418 -1.06 9.15 -7.19
CA VAL A 418 -0.49 8.17 -6.28
C VAL A 418 -1.62 7.38 -5.66
N LEU A 419 -1.63 6.09 -5.94
CA LEU A 419 -2.66 5.16 -5.51
C LEU A 419 -2.08 4.16 -4.50
N TYR A 420 -2.59 4.16 -3.27
CA TYR A 420 -2.40 3.05 -2.36
C TYR A 420 -3.31 1.91 -2.79
N PHE A 421 -2.77 0.73 -2.95
CA PHE A 421 -3.54 -0.42 -3.41
C PHE A 421 -2.97 -1.70 -2.84
N ARG A 422 -3.86 -2.56 -2.34
CA ARG A 422 -3.51 -3.91 -1.92
C ARG A 422 -4.19 -4.91 -2.83
N PRO A 423 -3.45 -5.53 -3.76
CA PRO A 423 -4.03 -6.52 -4.66
C PRO A 423 -4.45 -7.78 -3.90
N LYS A 424 -5.52 -8.42 -4.39
CA LYS A 424 -5.97 -9.69 -3.85
C LYS A 424 -4.98 -10.80 -4.23
N GLN A 425 -4.66 -11.66 -3.29
CA GLN A 425 -3.64 -12.71 -3.44
C GLN A 425 -3.80 -13.59 -4.69
N SER A 426 -5.02 -14.00 -5.01
CA SER A 426 -5.29 -14.89 -6.15
C SER A 426 -5.18 -14.24 -7.52
N SER A 427 -5.17 -12.91 -7.59
CA SER A 427 -5.22 -12.13 -8.83
C SER A 427 -4.27 -10.93 -8.86
N TRP A 428 -3.30 -10.87 -7.94
CA TRP A 428 -2.48 -9.69 -7.73
C TRP A 428 -1.71 -9.21 -8.98
N ILE A 429 -1.10 -10.13 -9.77
CA ILE A 429 -0.42 -9.74 -11.01
C ILE A 429 -1.42 -9.19 -12.02
N ALA A 430 -2.58 -9.86 -12.16
CA ALA A 430 -3.64 -9.40 -13.04
C ALA A 430 -4.12 -8.00 -12.64
N ASN A 431 -4.30 -7.75 -11.34
CA ASN A 431 -4.75 -6.46 -10.84
C ASN A 431 -3.68 -5.38 -11.02
N LEU A 432 -2.39 -5.68 -10.77
CA LEU A 432 -1.31 -4.74 -11.02
C LEU A 432 -1.23 -4.30 -12.49
N ASN A 433 -1.27 -5.26 -13.41
CA ASN A 433 -1.26 -4.96 -14.82
C ASN A 433 -2.52 -4.23 -15.30
N GLN A 434 -3.66 -4.52 -14.66
CA GLN A 434 -4.91 -3.82 -14.93
C GLN A 434 -4.84 -2.35 -14.48
N LEU A 435 -4.25 -2.05 -13.31
CA LEU A 435 -4.03 -0.66 -12.87
C LEU A 435 -3.13 0.11 -13.84
N LYS A 436 -2.04 -0.52 -14.30
CA LYS A 436 -1.17 0.10 -15.31
C LYS A 436 -1.90 0.37 -16.62
N HIS A 437 -2.75 -0.58 -17.05
CA HIS A 437 -3.59 -0.40 -18.23
C HIS A 437 -4.59 0.76 -18.05
N PHE A 438 -5.25 0.86 -16.90
CA PHE A 438 -6.14 1.97 -16.59
C PHE A 438 -5.41 3.32 -16.63
N GLY A 439 -4.20 3.37 -16.05
CA GLY A 439 -3.36 4.54 -16.13
C GLY A 439 -3.07 4.95 -17.56
N ARG A 440 -2.45 4.07 -18.33
CA ARG A 440 -2.03 4.34 -19.73
C ARG A 440 -3.19 4.75 -20.63
N LYS A 441 -4.32 4.05 -20.53
CA LYS A 441 -5.54 4.37 -21.28
C LYS A 441 -6.04 5.80 -21.02
N ASN A 442 -5.86 6.29 -19.78
CA ASN A 442 -6.29 7.63 -19.37
C ASN A 442 -5.16 8.68 -19.39
N GLY A 443 -4.00 8.35 -19.98
CA GLY A 443 -2.86 9.26 -20.12
C GLY A 443 -2.11 9.48 -18.82
N LEU A 444 -2.16 8.49 -17.92
CA LEU A 444 -1.38 8.39 -16.68
C LEU A 444 -0.36 7.25 -16.85
N GLU A 445 0.90 7.58 -17.07
CA GLU A 445 1.94 6.58 -17.28
C GLU A 445 2.48 6.09 -15.94
N PRO A 446 2.51 4.76 -15.69
CA PRO A 446 3.05 4.22 -14.46
C PRO A 446 4.56 4.48 -14.36
N LEU A 447 5.01 5.06 -13.26
CA LEU A 447 6.41 5.35 -12.99
C LEU A 447 7.06 4.28 -12.12
N MET A 448 6.44 3.97 -10.98
CA MET A 448 6.99 3.05 -10.00
C MET A 448 5.91 2.47 -9.10
N ALA A 449 6.26 1.38 -8.43
CA ALA A 449 5.52 0.80 -7.33
C ALA A 449 6.45 0.69 -6.11
N ILE A 450 5.99 1.16 -4.96
CA ILE A 450 6.74 1.17 -3.71
C ILE A 450 6.02 0.28 -2.71
N SER A 451 6.73 -0.62 -2.07
CA SER A 451 6.21 -1.45 -0.97
C SER A 451 6.36 -0.70 0.35
N LEU A 452 5.26 -0.52 1.06
CA LEU A 452 5.21 0.24 2.31
C LEU A 452 4.99 -0.71 3.49
N GLU A 453 5.84 -0.63 4.51
CA GLU A 453 5.64 -1.41 5.73
C GLU A 453 4.40 -0.97 6.50
N ILE A 454 3.55 -1.94 6.86
CA ILE A 454 2.35 -1.70 7.66
C ILE A 454 2.66 -1.96 9.14
N ASN A 455 2.56 -0.92 9.94
CA ASN A 455 2.70 -1.02 11.38
C ASN A 455 1.36 -1.23 12.12
N ASP A 456 0.28 -1.57 11.42
CA ASP A 456 -1.02 -1.82 12.05
C ASP A 456 -1.12 -3.24 12.59
N PRO A 457 -1.24 -3.42 13.94
CA PRO A 457 -1.39 -4.74 14.53
C PRO A 457 -2.68 -5.47 14.13
N SER A 458 -3.73 -4.75 13.74
CA SER A 458 -5.01 -5.34 13.34
C SER A 458 -4.88 -6.10 12.01
N MET A 459 -4.01 -5.62 11.13
CA MET A 459 -3.75 -6.23 9.84
C MET A 459 -2.86 -7.48 9.93
N ARG A 460 -2.06 -7.60 11.01
CA ARG A 460 -1.23 -8.81 11.26
C ARG A 460 -2.08 -10.06 11.54
N ALA A 461 -3.27 -9.91 12.11
CA ALA A 461 -4.17 -11.03 12.36
C ALA A 461 -4.77 -11.62 11.08
N LEU A 462 -4.92 -10.80 10.04
CA LEU A 462 -5.36 -11.23 8.72
C LEU A 462 -4.23 -11.91 7.92
N SER A 463 -2.97 -11.65 8.26
CA SER A 463 -1.80 -12.24 7.62
C SER A 463 -1.51 -13.68 8.00
N SER A 464 -2.30 -14.29 8.87
CA SER A 464 -2.16 -15.72 9.25
C SER A 464 -2.64 -16.70 8.18
N ALA A 465 -3.32 -16.23 7.13
CA ALA A 465 -3.57 -17.03 5.93
C ALA A 465 -2.30 -17.05 5.06
N ALA A 466 -1.89 -18.20 4.60
CA ALA A 466 -0.57 -18.53 4.04
C ALA A 466 0.02 -17.59 2.96
N TRP A 467 -0.70 -16.56 2.51
CA TRP A 467 -0.30 -15.70 1.39
C TRP A 467 -1.01 -14.33 1.40
N THR A 468 -1.14 -13.66 2.54
CA THR A 468 -1.71 -12.31 2.60
C THR A 468 -0.58 -11.29 2.48
N PHE A 469 -0.75 -10.27 1.64
CA PHE A 469 0.20 -9.17 1.60
C PHE A 469 0.23 -8.45 2.94
N SER A 470 1.39 -8.40 3.59
CA SER A 470 1.61 -7.70 4.86
C SER A 470 1.96 -6.23 4.66
N LYS A 471 2.22 -5.84 3.42
CA LYS A 471 2.64 -4.49 3.03
C LYS A 471 1.60 -3.85 2.11
N ASP A 472 1.43 -2.54 2.22
CA ASP A 472 0.69 -1.76 1.23
C ASP A 472 1.60 -1.47 0.03
N THR A 473 1.02 -1.35 -1.15
CA THR A 473 1.74 -0.91 -2.33
C THR A 473 1.27 0.47 -2.75
N CYS A 474 2.21 1.34 -3.00
CA CYS A 474 1.97 2.70 -3.48
C CYS A 474 2.37 2.76 -4.95
N PHE A 475 1.42 3.02 -5.83
CA PHE A 475 1.64 3.16 -7.26
C PHE A 475 1.70 4.63 -7.65
N VAL A 476 2.76 5.04 -8.32
CA VAL A 476 2.97 6.40 -8.80
C VAL A 476 2.77 6.44 -10.31
N PHE A 477 1.91 7.34 -10.77
CA PHE A 477 1.62 7.59 -12.17
C PHE A 477 1.86 9.05 -12.52
N LEU A 478 2.41 9.30 -13.69
CA LEU A 478 2.62 10.63 -14.27
C LEU A 478 1.53 10.97 -15.27
N LYS A 479 0.92 12.15 -15.16
CA LYS A 479 0.01 12.67 -16.16
C LYS A 479 0.76 13.18 -17.38
N LEU A 480 0.55 12.54 -18.52
CA LEU A 480 1.14 12.93 -19.78
C LEU A 480 0.36 14.07 -20.45
N LYS A 481 1.06 14.95 -21.18
CA LYS A 481 0.43 15.90 -22.13
C LYS A 481 -0.27 15.12 -23.23
N GLU A 482 -1.24 15.76 -23.91
CA GLU A 482 -1.97 15.11 -25.00
C GLU A 482 -1.05 14.58 -26.12
N SER A 483 0.01 15.34 -26.45
CA SER A 483 1.02 14.95 -27.45
C SER A 483 1.89 13.75 -27.04
N GLU A 484 1.99 13.50 -25.74
CA GLU A 484 2.81 12.42 -25.13
C GLU A 484 2.00 11.15 -24.93
N ARG A 485 0.65 11.23 -24.95
CA ARG A 485 -0.23 10.09 -24.67
C ARG A 485 -0.13 9.00 -25.70
N ARG A 486 -0.33 7.76 -25.25
CA ARG A 486 -0.54 6.62 -26.14
C ARG A 486 -1.90 6.71 -26.82
N TRP A 487 -1.99 6.16 -28.01
CA TRP A 487 -3.24 6.07 -28.74
C TRP A 487 -4.00 4.80 -28.40
N TYR A 488 -5.15 4.95 -27.77
CA TYR A 488 -6.08 3.85 -27.47
C TYR A 488 -7.33 3.94 -28.34
N GLU A 489 -7.81 2.78 -28.80
CA GLU A 489 -9.14 2.60 -29.40
C GLU A 489 -9.92 1.61 -28.53
N GLY A 490 -10.81 2.12 -27.70
CA GLY A 490 -11.43 1.34 -26.64
C GLY A 490 -10.38 0.87 -25.64
N ASN A 491 -10.23 -0.44 -25.49
CA ASN A 491 -9.24 -1.04 -24.61
C ASN A 491 -7.96 -1.50 -25.34
N THR A 492 -7.80 -1.17 -26.62
CA THR A 492 -6.64 -1.60 -27.41
C THR A 492 -5.61 -0.48 -27.49
N ASP A 493 -4.39 -0.74 -27.11
CA ASP A 493 -3.25 0.14 -27.29
C ASP A 493 -2.82 0.08 -28.77
N VAL A 494 -3.12 1.16 -29.52
CA VAL A 494 -2.76 1.25 -30.94
C VAL A 494 -1.27 1.54 -31.12
N ASP A 495 -0.64 2.23 -30.16
CA ASP A 495 0.80 2.45 -30.15
C ASP A 495 1.55 1.11 -30.09
N GLU A 496 1.08 0.14 -29.28
CA GLU A 496 1.62 -1.22 -29.27
C GLU A 496 1.52 -1.90 -30.62
N LEU A 497 0.36 -1.79 -31.30
CA LEU A 497 0.18 -2.37 -32.63
C LEU A 497 1.12 -1.75 -33.67
N VAL A 498 1.35 -0.45 -33.56
CA VAL A 498 2.30 0.28 -34.44
C VAL A 498 3.71 -0.23 -34.19
N TYR A 499 4.11 -0.37 -32.94
CA TYR A 499 5.43 -0.91 -32.62
C TYR A 499 5.62 -2.34 -33.12
N LEU A 500 4.67 -3.23 -32.83
CA LEU A 500 4.71 -4.61 -33.31
C LEU A 500 4.81 -4.70 -34.83
N ALA A 501 4.12 -3.80 -35.55
CA ALA A 501 4.23 -3.72 -37.00
C ALA A 501 5.61 -3.25 -37.47
N ALA A 502 6.20 -2.27 -36.76
CA ALA A 502 7.54 -1.78 -37.06
C ALA A 502 8.62 -2.85 -36.77
N SER A 503 8.50 -3.53 -35.63
CA SER A 503 9.39 -4.64 -35.25
C SER A 503 9.33 -5.77 -36.28
N LYS A 504 8.12 -6.17 -36.71
CA LYS A 504 7.97 -7.19 -37.73
C LYS A 504 8.56 -6.76 -39.07
N ALA A 505 8.37 -5.51 -39.47
CA ALA A 505 8.96 -4.99 -40.71
C ALA A 505 10.50 -5.00 -40.65
N ALA A 506 11.07 -4.67 -39.48
CA ALA A 506 12.51 -4.72 -39.22
C ALA A 506 13.05 -6.17 -39.23
N THR A 507 12.31 -7.13 -38.65
CA THR A 507 12.69 -8.55 -38.65
C THR A 507 12.65 -9.16 -40.06
N ASP A 508 11.57 -8.88 -40.81
CA ASP A 508 11.35 -9.50 -42.13
C ASP A 508 12.29 -8.96 -43.22
N GLN A 509 12.81 -7.74 -43.07
CA GLN A 509 13.65 -7.08 -44.07
C GLN A 509 15.04 -6.65 -43.65
N GLY A 510 15.30 -6.71 -42.36
CA GLY A 510 16.46 -6.05 -41.75
C GLY A 510 16.10 -4.59 -41.29
N ASN A 511 16.85 -4.11 -40.32
CA ASN A 511 16.77 -2.75 -39.84
C ASN A 511 17.93 -1.96 -40.51
N PRO A 512 17.66 -1.04 -41.43
CA PRO A 512 16.42 -0.26 -41.69
C PRO A 512 15.37 -0.96 -42.59
N PHE A 513 14.10 -0.59 -42.43
CA PHE A 513 12.97 -1.10 -43.20
C PHE A 513 12.25 0.00 -44.00
N VAL A 514 11.51 -0.43 -45.03
CA VAL A 514 10.72 0.50 -45.87
C VAL A 514 9.28 0.62 -45.36
N ILE A 515 8.69 1.83 -45.53
CA ILE A 515 7.36 2.16 -45.00
C ILE A 515 6.25 1.25 -45.52
N SER A 516 6.32 0.73 -46.77
CA SER A 516 5.31 -0.19 -47.30
C SER A 516 5.19 -1.47 -46.51
N LYS A 517 6.30 -2.00 -46.01
CA LYS A 517 6.30 -3.23 -45.19
C LYS A 517 5.73 -2.99 -43.80
N PHE A 518 6.04 -1.84 -43.20
CA PHE A 518 5.39 -1.40 -41.98
C PHE A 518 3.85 -1.37 -42.14
N TYR A 519 3.34 -0.74 -43.21
CA TYR A 519 1.89 -0.71 -43.40
C TYR A 519 1.28 -2.08 -43.68
N THR A 520 1.98 -2.96 -44.35
CA THR A 520 1.52 -4.37 -44.54
C THR A 520 1.41 -5.09 -43.21
N ALA A 521 2.43 -4.99 -42.36
CA ALA A 521 2.43 -5.56 -41.01
C ALA A 521 1.35 -4.91 -40.11
N LEU A 522 1.22 -3.58 -40.17
CA LEU A 522 0.20 -2.84 -39.39
C LEU A 522 -1.22 -3.27 -39.76
N GLN A 523 -1.52 -3.44 -41.04
CA GLN A 523 -2.85 -3.91 -41.48
C GLN A 523 -3.16 -5.30 -40.92
N ALA A 524 -2.19 -6.18 -40.84
CA ALA A 524 -2.37 -7.49 -40.21
C ALA A 524 -2.68 -7.36 -38.72
N GLN A 525 -1.92 -6.54 -37.98
CA GLN A 525 -2.17 -6.28 -36.55
C GLN A 525 -3.55 -5.65 -36.30
N LEU A 526 -3.94 -4.65 -37.10
CA LEU A 526 -5.24 -4.00 -36.97
C LEU A 526 -6.42 -4.97 -37.24
N ARG A 527 -6.27 -5.90 -38.18
CA ARG A 527 -7.28 -6.94 -38.43
C ARG A 527 -7.40 -7.90 -37.26
N THR A 528 -6.30 -8.37 -36.73
CA THR A 528 -6.27 -9.25 -35.55
C THR A 528 -6.90 -8.59 -34.32
N ALA A 529 -6.72 -7.27 -34.19
CA ALA A 529 -7.30 -6.48 -33.09
C ALA A 529 -8.75 -6.03 -33.33
N ASN A 530 -9.40 -6.41 -34.43
CA ASN A 530 -10.72 -5.94 -34.87
C ASN A 530 -10.79 -4.41 -35.09
N LEU A 531 -9.68 -3.79 -35.45
CA LEU A 531 -9.55 -2.35 -35.72
C LEU A 531 -9.30 -2.03 -37.20
N ALA A 532 -9.76 -2.89 -38.12
CA ALA A 532 -9.55 -2.74 -39.55
C ALA A 532 -10.07 -1.39 -40.10
N ARG A 533 -11.04 -0.73 -39.44
CA ARG A 533 -11.53 0.62 -39.78
C ARG A 533 -10.44 1.69 -39.75
N LEU A 534 -9.41 1.50 -38.95
CA LEU A 534 -8.27 2.42 -38.82
C LEU A 534 -7.33 2.34 -40.05
N SER A 535 -7.47 1.34 -40.90
CA SER A 535 -6.66 1.23 -42.14
C SER A 535 -6.98 2.31 -43.20
N SER A 536 -7.94 3.19 -42.94
CA SER A 536 -8.30 4.28 -43.86
C SER A 536 -7.21 5.34 -43.93
N THR A 537 -7.17 6.08 -45.07
CA THR A 537 -6.18 7.14 -45.30
C THR A 537 -6.21 8.25 -44.26
N SER A 538 -7.36 8.48 -43.62
CA SER A 538 -7.54 9.51 -42.56
C SER A 538 -6.63 9.29 -41.35
N TYR A 539 -6.20 8.06 -41.09
CA TYR A 539 -5.34 7.75 -39.95
C TYR A 539 -3.84 7.65 -40.28
N GLN A 540 -3.47 7.77 -41.58
CA GLN A 540 -2.06 7.57 -41.99
C GLN A 540 -1.09 8.52 -41.29
N THR A 541 -1.45 9.82 -41.18
CA THR A 541 -0.61 10.80 -40.49
C THR A 541 -0.39 10.43 -39.04
N ARG A 542 -1.45 9.99 -38.36
CA ARG A 542 -1.35 9.58 -36.97
C ARG A 542 -0.48 8.33 -36.77
N PHE A 543 -0.61 7.34 -37.64
CA PHE A 543 0.28 6.17 -37.64
C PHE A 543 1.75 6.54 -37.90
N LEU A 544 2.03 7.48 -38.79
CA LEU A 544 3.38 7.97 -39.01
C LEU A 544 3.94 8.70 -37.80
N THR A 545 3.13 9.56 -37.17
CA THR A 545 3.52 10.24 -35.92
C THR A 545 3.82 9.26 -34.83
N THR A 546 2.96 8.26 -34.66
CA THR A 546 3.19 7.17 -33.68
C THR A 546 4.43 6.34 -34.03
N LEU A 547 4.64 5.99 -35.31
CA LEU A 547 5.83 5.26 -35.74
C LEU A 547 7.12 6.01 -35.40
N LEU A 548 7.15 7.33 -35.55
CA LEU A 548 8.33 8.17 -35.27
C LEU A 548 8.70 8.19 -33.77
N ARG A 549 7.82 7.77 -32.88
CA ARG A 549 8.16 7.55 -31.49
C ARG A 549 9.15 6.36 -31.35
N TYR A 550 8.99 5.32 -32.16
CA TYR A 550 9.72 4.04 -32.08
C TYR A 550 10.80 3.88 -33.13
N ALA A 551 10.73 4.65 -34.20
CA ALA A 551 11.66 4.55 -35.33
C ALA A 551 12.20 5.93 -35.74
N GLN A 552 13.46 5.97 -36.14
CA GLN A 552 14.07 7.13 -36.73
C GLN A 552 13.96 7.07 -38.25
N LYS A 553 13.52 8.16 -38.87
CA LYS A 553 13.48 8.26 -40.34
C LYS A 553 14.89 8.54 -40.90
N ASN A 554 15.32 7.70 -41.83
CA ASN A 554 16.58 7.81 -42.55
C ASN A 554 16.33 7.76 -44.06
N GLY A 555 16.23 8.91 -44.68
CA GLY A 555 15.85 9.04 -46.11
C GLY A 555 14.47 8.45 -46.38
N ALA A 556 14.39 7.43 -47.24
CA ALA A 556 13.16 6.71 -47.56
C ALA A 556 12.88 5.49 -46.63
N GLN A 557 13.77 5.21 -45.69
CA GLN A 557 13.70 4.08 -44.79
C GLN A 557 13.52 4.54 -43.32
N TYR A 558 13.20 3.60 -42.45
CA TYR A 558 13.02 3.79 -41.01
C TYR A 558 13.90 2.79 -40.25
N ILE A 559 14.56 3.30 -39.21
CA ILE A 559 15.41 2.52 -38.32
C ILE A 559 14.69 2.37 -37.00
N LEU A 560 14.35 1.17 -36.57
CA LEU A 560 13.75 0.90 -35.26
C LEU A 560 14.75 1.25 -34.17
N LYS A 561 14.29 2.00 -33.15
CA LYS A 561 15.08 2.32 -31.96
C LYS A 561 15.11 1.13 -31.03
N GLY A 562 16.27 0.81 -30.47
CA GLY A 562 16.46 -0.39 -29.64
C GLY A 562 15.79 -0.35 -28.26
N ASP A 563 15.34 0.81 -27.80
CA ASP A 563 14.88 1.00 -26.40
C ASP A 563 13.35 1.07 -26.28
N SER A 564 12.67 0.15 -26.92
CA SER A 564 11.20 0.17 -26.87
C SER A 564 10.64 -0.49 -25.61
N PRO A 565 9.59 0.06 -25.01
CA PRO A 565 8.90 -0.57 -23.89
C PRO A 565 8.18 -1.86 -24.26
N TYR A 566 8.11 -2.17 -25.57
CA TYR A 566 7.44 -3.37 -26.10
C TYR A 566 8.41 -4.50 -26.51
N ASP A 567 9.72 -4.32 -26.36
CA ASP A 567 10.74 -5.31 -26.75
C ASP A 567 10.63 -6.64 -26.00
N PHE A 568 9.81 -6.69 -24.98
CA PHE A 568 9.81 -7.82 -24.08
C PHE A 568 8.76 -8.89 -24.38
N ILE A 569 7.83 -8.72 -25.34
CA ILE A 569 6.74 -9.69 -25.48
C ILE A 569 6.18 -9.80 -26.90
N ASN A 570 6.82 -10.64 -27.65
CA ASN A 570 6.30 -11.02 -28.96
C ASN A 570 5.67 -12.41 -29.08
N HIS A 571 5.73 -13.27 -28.08
CA HIS A 571 5.24 -14.65 -28.23
C HIS A 571 4.47 -15.15 -27.01
N GLU A 572 3.44 -15.93 -27.27
CA GLU A 572 2.56 -16.54 -26.28
C GLU A 572 3.26 -17.57 -25.37
N GLU A 573 4.40 -18.10 -25.76
CA GLU A 573 5.23 -19.01 -24.97
C GLU A 573 6.15 -18.26 -23.98
N ASP A 574 6.34 -16.96 -24.16
CA ASP A 574 7.35 -16.16 -23.44
C ASP A 574 7.04 -15.89 -21.97
N ALA A 575 5.76 -15.79 -21.56
CA ALA A 575 5.47 -15.41 -20.18
C ALA A 575 5.93 -16.45 -19.15
N GLU A 576 5.77 -17.75 -19.47
CA GLU A 576 6.26 -18.83 -18.61
C GLU A 576 7.78 -18.95 -18.69
N LEU A 577 8.35 -18.81 -19.89
CA LEU A 577 9.80 -18.84 -20.09
C LEU A 577 10.48 -17.70 -19.33
N ARG A 578 9.96 -16.48 -19.44
CA ARG A 578 10.46 -15.32 -18.70
C ARG A 578 10.27 -15.42 -17.19
N LEU A 579 9.14 -15.98 -16.74
CA LEU A 579 8.99 -16.27 -15.32
C LEU A 579 10.07 -17.24 -14.83
N ARG A 580 10.37 -18.27 -15.60
CA ARG A 580 11.45 -19.23 -15.29
C ARG A 580 12.83 -18.58 -15.31
N GLU A 581 13.03 -17.58 -16.16
CA GLU A 581 14.26 -16.79 -16.24
C GLU A 581 14.41 -15.81 -15.09
N PHE A 582 13.39 -14.99 -14.85
CA PHE A 582 13.47 -13.89 -13.88
C PHE A 582 13.14 -14.28 -12.43
N ALA A 583 12.33 -15.29 -12.18
CA ALA A 583 11.99 -15.69 -10.83
C ALA A 583 13.22 -16.07 -9.98
N PRO A 584 14.15 -16.89 -10.47
CA PRO A 584 15.39 -17.17 -9.75
C PRO A 584 16.25 -15.93 -9.54
N LEU A 585 16.40 -15.09 -10.55
CA LEU A 585 17.17 -13.84 -10.48
C LEU A 585 16.68 -12.91 -9.40
N VAL A 586 15.37 -12.68 -9.36
CA VAL A 586 14.75 -11.80 -8.37
C VAL A 586 14.91 -12.33 -6.95
N LEU A 587 14.77 -13.65 -6.76
CA LEU A 587 15.01 -14.27 -5.45
C LEU A 587 16.46 -14.09 -4.99
N GLU A 588 17.41 -14.21 -5.90
CA GLU A 588 18.83 -14.00 -5.60
C GLU A 588 19.18 -12.52 -5.36
N GLU A 589 18.59 -11.60 -6.13
CA GLU A 589 18.73 -10.15 -5.87
C GLU A 589 18.24 -9.78 -4.46
N LEU A 590 17.06 -10.25 -4.07
CA LEU A 590 16.47 -9.91 -2.77
C LEU A 590 17.21 -10.58 -1.61
N GLY A 591 17.71 -11.79 -1.79
CA GLY A 591 18.46 -12.52 -0.77
C GLY A 591 19.97 -12.28 -0.76
N ALA A 592 20.48 -11.39 -1.62
CA ALA A 592 21.93 -11.21 -1.83
C ALA A 592 22.72 -10.78 -0.60
N ASN A 593 22.09 -10.03 0.31
CA ASN A 593 22.70 -9.51 1.54
C ASN A 593 22.42 -10.37 2.78
N SER A 594 22.01 -11.62 2.60
CA SER A 594 21.57 -12.50 3.70
C SER A 594 20.43 -11.92 4.54
N CYS A 595 19.82 -10.83 4.07
CA CYS A 595 18.63 -10.24 4.68
C CYS A 595 17.39 -11.06 4.28
N GLY A 596 16.49 -11.24 5.22
CA GLY A 596 15.18 -11.79 4.92
C GLY A 596 14.36 -10.81 4.05
N PHE A 597 13.52 -11.35 3.18
CA PHE A 597 12.58 -10.60 2.37
C PHE A 597 11.20 -11.25 2.41
N SER A 598 10.16 -10.45 2.16
CA SER A 598 8.81 -11.01 2.11
C SER A 598 8.52 -11.63 0.74
N PHE A 599 7.58 -12.56 0.70
CA PHE A 599 7.07 -13.07 -0.57
C PHE A 599 6.49 -11.95 -1.45
N GLU A 600 5.98 -10.91 -0.82
CA GLU A 600 5.46 -9.72 -1.49
C GLU A 600 6.55 -8.92 -2.19
N ASP A 601 7.70 -8.76 -1.55
CA ASP A 601 8.85 -8.08 -2.18
C ASP A 601 9.31 -8.86 -3.43
N TYR A 602 9.37 -10.19 -3.32
CA TYR A 602 9.67 -11.06 -4.44
C TYR A 602 8.70 -10.86 -5.61
N VAL A 603 7.43 -10.88 -5.30
CA VAL A 603 6.35 -10.74 -6.25
C VAL A 603 6.34 -9.35 -6.90
N LEU A 604 6.47 -8.29 -6.13
CA LEU A 604 6.57 -6.92 -6.63
C LEU A 604 7.78 -6.74 -7.53
N ARG A 605 8.93 -7.21 -7.09
CA ARG A 605 10.16 -7.12 -7.87
C ARG A 605 10.04 -7.90 -9.18
N LEU A 606 9.51 -9.11 -9.13
CA LEU A 606 9.25 -9.92 -10.31
C LEU A 606 8.29 -9.24 -11.29
N SER A 607 7.27 -8.54 -10.78
CA SER A 607 6.33 -7.80 -11.63
C SER A 607 6.99 -6.70 -12.45
N THR A 608 8.09 -6.13 -11.99
CA THR A 608 8.83 -5.10 -12.74
C THR A 608 9.54 -5.69 -13.96
N TYR A 609 9.98 -6.94 -13.91
CA TYR A 609 10.59 -7.65 -15.03
C TYR A 609 9.57 -8.21 -16.02
N LEU A 610 8.35 -8.47 -15.55
CA LEU A 610 7.26 -9.06 -16.35
C LEU A 610 6.29 -8.00 -16.91
N ASP A 611 6.51 -6.72 -16.64
CA ASP A 611 5.63 -5.66 -17.09
C ASP A 611 5.88 -5.26 -18.54
N ASN A 612 4.84 -5.40 -19.33
CA ASN A 612 4.86 -4.96 -20.73
C ASN A 612 3.51 -4.46 -21.26
N GLY A 613 2.54 -4.25 -20.41
CA GLY A 613 1.27 -3.63 -20.79
C GLY A 613 0.33 -4.47 -21.66
N SER A 614 0.67 -5.71 -22.02
CA SER A 614 -0.17 -6.53 -22.87
C SER A 614 -1.28 -7.26 -22.12
N ARG A 615 -2.52 -7.12 -22.61
CA ARG A 615 -3.72 -7.77 -22.03
C ARG A 615 -3.65 -9.30 -22.05
N LYS A 616 -2.99 -9.90 -23.04
CA LYS A 616 -2.83 -11.36 -23.16
C LYS A 616 -1.94 -11.95 -22.08
N ILE A 617 -0.93 -11.21 -21.65
CA ILE A 617 -0.02 -11.63 -20.58
C ILE A 617 -0.68 -11.60 -19.23
N VAL A 618 -1.53 -10.60 -18.94
CA VAL A 618 -2.30 -10.53 -17.71
C VAL A 618 -3.15 -11.79 -17.51
N GLN A 619 -3.80 -12.27 -18.56
CA GLN A 619 -4.60 -13.50 -18.49
C GLN A 619 -3.74 -14.77 -18.29
N ARG A 620 -2.54 -14.81 -18.85
CA ARG A 620 -1.60 -15.94 -18.72
C ARG A 620 -0.86 -15.96 -17.39
N LEU A 621 -0.50 -14.81 -16.85
CA LEU A 621 0.13 -14.75 -15.54
C LEU A 621 -0.76 -15.33 -14.42
N LYS A 622 -2.08 -15.35 -14.59
CA LYS A 622 -2.98 -16.13 -13.71
C LYS A 622 -2.67 -17.64 -13.74
N ALA A 623 -2.31 -18.17 -14.89
CA ALA A 623 -2.00 -19.60 -15.04
C ALA A 623 -0.60 -19.99 -14.54
N VAL A 624 0.34 -19.03 -14.43
CA VAL A 624 1.73 -19.27 -13.98
C VAL A 624 1.96 -18.93 -12.50
N ASN A 625 0.95 -18.52 -11.76
CA ASN A 625 1.03 -18.33 -10.30
C ASN A 625 1.64 -19.52 -9.53
N PRO A 626 1.36 -20.78 -9.88
CA PRO A 626 2.01 -21.92 -9.23
C PRO A 626 3.52 -21.93 -9.35
N LEU A 627 4.07 -21.47 -10.51
CA LEU A 627 5.51 -21.42 -10.74
C LEU A 627 6.22 -20.41 -9.84
N ILE A 628 5.60 -19.27 -9.55
CA ILE A 628 6.14 -18.25 -8.66
C ILE A 628 6.36 -18.84 -7.27
N SER A 629 5.34 -19.52 -6.74
CA SER A 629 5.43 -20.22 -5.45
C SER A 629 6.45 -21.36 -5.49
N GLU A 630 6.49 -22.16 -6.57
CA GLU A 630 7.42 -23.26 -6.76
C GLU A 630 8.89 -22.79 -6.70
N PHE A 631 9.22 -21.67 -7.36
CA PHE A 631 10.57 -21.11 -7.28
C PHE A 631 10.90 -20.62 -5.88
N ALA A 632 9.98 -19.93 -5.22
CA ALA A 632 10.19 -19.47 -3.84
C ALA A 632 10.43 -20.67 -2.90
N GLU A 633 9.57 -21.69 -2.92
CA GLU A 633 9.72 -22.90 -2.10
C GLU A 633 11.02 -23.67 -2.37
N ARG A 634 11.43 -23.73 -3.63
CA ARG A 634 12.66 -24.43 -4.02
C ARG A 634 13.91 -23.72 -3.57
N MET A 635 13.96 -22.38 -3.69
CA MET A 635 15.17 -21.58 -3.49
C MET A 635 15.29 -20.97 -2.11
N THR A 636 14.19 -20.87 -1.35
CA THR A 636 14.18 -20.20 -0.04
C THR A 636 13.70 -21.14 1.06
N TYR A 637 13.98 -20.74 2.30
CA TYR A 637 13.37 -21.27 3.51
C TYR A 637 12.76 -20.12 4.32
N LYS A 638 11.83 -20.44 5.20
CA LYS A 638 11.18 -19.45 6.08
C LYS A 638 11.86 -19.43 7.43
N ASP A 639 12.11 -18.24 7.96
CA ASP A 639 12.61 -18.04 9.31
C ASP A 639 12.08 -16.73 9.89
N ILE A 640 12.22 -16.55 11.18
CA ILE A 640 11.79 -15.33 11.86
C ILE A 640 12.96 -14.36 11.87
N ASP A 641 12.76 -13.21 11.27
CA ASP A 641 13.73 -12.13 11.27
C ASP A 641 13.97 -11.65 12.71
N PRO A 642 15.22 -11.66 13.19
CA PRO A 642 15.54 -11.36 14.58
C PRO A 642 15.29 -9.89 14.97
N GLU A 643 15.32 -8.95 14.03
CA GLU A 643 15.10 -7.53 14.29
C GLU A 643 13.62 -7.18 14.29
N THR A 644 12.87 -7.74 13.36
CA THR A 644 11.45 -7.40 13.17
C THR A 644 10.50 -8.37 13.84
N GLY A 645 10.94 -9.60 14.16
CA GLY A 645 10.13 -10.69 14.69
C GLY A 645 9.09 -11.22 13.69
N LYS A 646 9.27 -10.97 12.39
CA LYS A 646 8.37 -11.41 11.30
C LYS A 646 8.94 -12.62 10.59
N GLU A 647 8.05 -13.50 10.10
CA GLU A 647 8.45 -14.58 9.18
C GLU A 647 8.88 -13.98 7.84
N GLN A 648 10.08 -14.31 7.40
CA GLN A 648 10.65 -13.87 6.13
C GLN A 648 11.22 -15.06 5.35
N LEU A 649 11.48 -14.84 4.07
CA LEU A 649 12.14 -15.79 3.19
C LEU A 649 13.64 -15.49 3.18
N TYR A 650 14.44 -16.53 3.29
CA TYR A 650 15.90 -16.49 3.20
C TYR A 650 16.36 -17.46 2.11
N LEU A 651 17.36 -17.09 1.32
CA LEU A 651 17.94 -18.01 0.33
C LEU A 651 18.57 -19.22 1.04
N LYS A 652 18.27 -20.41 0.52
CA LYS A 652 18.95 -21.64 0.93
C LYS A 652 20.44 -21.53 0.57
N GLN A 653 21.31 -21.90 1.49
CA GLN A 653 22.73 -21.94 1.19
C GLN A 653 23.04 -22.97 0.10
N TYR A 654 23.93 -22.63 -0.79
CA TYR A 654 24.48 -23.55 -1.78
C TYR A 654 25.47 -24.49 -1.09
N ILE A 655 25.31 -25.79 -1.27
CA ILE A 655 26.25 -26.79 -0.78
C ILE A 655 27.13 -27.20 -1.96
N PRO A 656 28.46 -26.85 -1.94
CA PRO A 656 29.36 -27.22 -3.00
C PRO A 656 29.48 -28.76 -3.17
N PRO A 657 29.79 -29.25 -4.37
CA PRO A 657 30.11 -30.66 -4.58
C PRO A 657 31.24 -31.15 -3.68
N ALA A 658 31.29 -32.43 -3.38
CA ALA A 658 32.30 -33.02 -2.51
C ALA A 658 33.75 -32.79 -2.99
N GLU A 659 33.99 -32.64 -4.28
CA GLU A 659 35.29 -32.33 -4.91
C GLU A 659 35.79 -30.90 -4.59
N ASP A 660 34.89 -30.01 -4.21
CA ASP A 660 35.19 -28.65 -3.80
C ASP A 660 35.18 -28.47 -2.28
N ALA A 661 35.12 -29.54 -1.52
CA ALA A 661 35.14 -29.50 -0.08
C ALA A 661 36.40 -28.78 0.44
N GLY A 662 36.21 -27.72 1.23
CA GLY A 662 37.32 -26.89 1.77
C GLY A 662 37.66 -25.65 0.94
N LYS A 663 37.08 -25.47 -0.24
CA LYS A 663 37.18 -24.23 -1.02
C LYS A 663 36.10 -23.23 -0.57
N ILE A 664 36.35 -21.95 -0.83
CA ILE A 664 35.37 -20.89 -0.61
C ILE A 664 34.44 -20.83 -1.82
N SER A 665 33.16 -21.17 -1.61
CA SER A 665 32.17 -21.05 -2.68
C SER A 665 31.81 -19.60 -2.93
N LEU A 666 31.96 -19.13 -4.16
CA LEU A 666 31.56 -17.80 -4.58
C LEU A 666 30.03 -17.59 -4.49
N TYR A 667 29.24 -18.67 -4.59
CA TYR A 667 27.79 -18.60 -4.42
C TYR A 667 27.35 -18.26 -2.98
N ASN A 668 28.19 -18.56 -1.99
CA ASN A 668 27.92 -18.29 -0.58
C ASN A 668 28.64 -17.05 -0.03
N MET A 669 29.49 -16.43 -0.84
CA MET A 669 30.26 -15.26 -0.48
C MET A 669 29.32 -14.05 -0.31
N ASP A 670 29.57 -13.16 0.65
CA ASP A 670 28.86 -11.89 0.74
C ASP A 670 29.07 -11.06 -0.55
N PRO A 671 28.03 -10.35 -1.06
CA PRO A 671 28.19 -9.54 -2.27
C PRO A 671 29.32 -8.51 -2.19
N TYR A 672 29.46 -7.84 -1.06
CA TYR A 672 30.54 -6.86 -0.85
C TYR A 672 31.91 -7.53 -0.81
N ASP A 673 32.03 -8.72 -0.21
CA ASP A 673 33.24 -9.52 -0.26
C ASP A 673 33.57 -9.99 -1.68
N PHE A 674 32.54 -10.29 -2.47
CA PHE A 674 32.72 -10.61 -3.88
C PHE A 674 33.24 -9.41 -4.70
N GLU A 675 32.70 -8.22 -4.46
CA GLU A 675 33.21 -6.96 -5.08
C GLU A 675 34.67 -6.69 -4.66
N ASN A 676 34.97 -6.85 -3.39
CA ASN A 676 36.35 -6.72 -2.88
C ASN A 676 37.31 -7.76 -3.48
N LEU A 677 36.85 -8.99 -3.67
CA LEU A 677 37.61 -10.04 -4.36
C LEU A 677 37.93 -9.64 -5.81
N ILE A 678 36.96 -9.10 -6.54
CA ILE A 678 37.18 -8.62 -7.90
C ILE A 678 38.13 -7.42 -7.92
N ALA A 679 38.02 -6.48 -6.96
CA ALA A 679 38.96 -5.37 -6.83
C ALA A 679 40.38 -5.88 -6.60
N ASP A 680 40.60 -6.79 -5.63
CA ASP A 680 41.91 -7.39 -5.34
C ASP A 680 42.45 -8.21 -6.55
N TYR A 681 41.59 -8.90 -7.27
CA TYR A 681 41.94 -9.59 -8.54
C TYR A 681 42.57 -8.61 -9.55
N PHE A 682 41.96 -7.43 -9.77
CA PHE A 682 42.50 -6.42 -10.68
C PHE A 682 43.83 -5.85 -10.21
N VAL A 683 44.00 -5.61 -8.90
CA VAL A 683 45.29 -5.18 -8.34
C VAL A 683 46.38 -6.24 -8.60
N LYS A 684 46.06 -7.52 -8.33
CA LYS A 684 47.01 -8.62 -8.61
C LYS A 684 47.29 -8.81 -10.10
N ARG A 685 46.34 -8.46 -10.94
CA ARG A 685 46.48 -8.44 -12.40
C ARG A 685 47.41 -7.32 -12.91
N GLY A 686 47.80 -6.35 -12.02
CA GLY A 686 48.72 -5.29 -12.35
C GLY A 686 48.08 -3.91 -12.57
N TYR A 687 46.83 -3.74 -12.22
CA TYR A 687 46.17 -2.42 -12.20
C TYR A 687 46.73 -1.58 -11.05
N VAL A 688 46.84 -0.28 -11.30
CA VAL A 688 47.45 0.67 -10.33
C VAL A 688 46.60 0.81 -9.07
N LYS A 689 45.24 0.80 -9.25
CA LYS A 689 44.27 0.97 -8.17
C LYS A 689 42.95 0.25 -8.49
N ALA A 690 42.30 -0.25 -7.47
CA ALA A 690 40.93 -0.75 -7.54
C ALA A 690 40.18 -0.35 -6.28
N ASP A 691 39.06 0.35 -6.43
CA ASP A 691 38.23 0.81 -5.34
C ASP A 691 36.83 0.20 -5.50
N THR A 692 36.30 -0.41 -4.45
CA THR A 692 34.88 -0.77 -4.40
C THR A 692 34.04 0.48 -4.15
N ILE A 693 33.01 0.69 -4.94
CA ILE A 693 32.11 1.86 -4.88
C ILE A 693 30.78 1.46 -4.22
N GLY A 694 30.81 0.62 -3.19
CA GLY A 694 29.60 0.12 -2.55
C GLY A 694 28.79 1.21 -1.87
N GLY A 695 27.48 1.21 -2.09
CA GLY A 695 26.49 2.10 -1.45
C GLY A 695 25.24 2.31 -2.31
N SER A 696 24.17 2.81 -1.73
CA SER A 696 22.87 3.08 -2.36
C SER A 696 22.88 4.16 -3.46
N GLY A 697 23.96 4.31 -4.21
CA GLY A 697 24.13 5.34 -5.25
C GLY A 697 25.09 4.95 -6.36
N ASP A 698 25.53 3.68 -6.45
CA ASP A 698 26.56 3.19 -7.36
C ASP A 698 26.20 3.21 -8.86
N ARG A 699 24.90 3.45 -9.17
CA ARG A 699 24.35 3.55 -10.53
C ARG A 699 24.74 2.38 -11.47
N GLY A 700 25.07 1.22 -10.87
CA GLY A 700 25.47 0.02 -11.62
C GLY A 700 26.96 -0.10 -11.87
N VAL A 701 27.81 0.53 -11.04
CA VAL A 701 29.25 0.31 -10.99
C VAL A 701 29.62 -0.11 -9.59
N ASP A 702 30.08 -1.35 -9.44
CA ASP A 702 30.43 -1.91 -8.13
C ASP A 702 31.92 -1.70 -7.82
N VAL A 703 32.81 -1.74 -8.86
CA VAL A 703 34.24 -1.53 -8.72
C VAL A 703 34.77 -0.57 -9.79
N LEU A 704 35.60 0.38 -9.35
CA LEU A 704 36.38 1.30 -10.20
C LEU A 704 37.81 0.88 -10.20
N VAL A 705 38.39 0.61 -11.36
CA VAL A 705 39.79 0.29 -11.47
C VAL A 705 40.54 1.33 -12.34
N THR A 706 41.83 1.56 -12.00
CA THR A 706 42.72 2.43 -12.76
C THR A 706 43.80 1.56 -13.38
N ASN A 707 43.92 1.57 -14.70
CA ASN A 707 44.95 0.81 -15.41
C ASN A 707 46.32 1.49 -15.33
N ILE A 708 47.33 0.85 -15.87
CA ILE A 708 48.73 1.36 -15.85
C ILE A 708 48.93 2.67 -16.65
N SER A 709 48.02 3.01 -17.55
CA SER A 709 48.00 4.25 -18.30
C SER A 709 47.30 5.39 -17.55
N GLY A 710 46.71 5.10 -16.38
CA GLY A 710 45.92 6.06 -15.59
C GLY A 710 44.47 6.19 -16.03
N ASP A 711 44.00 5.36 -16.98
CA ASP A 711 42.61 5.38 -17.45
C ASP A 711 41.71 4.60 -16.50
N PHE A 712 40.45 4.99 -16.43
CA PHE A 712 39.44 4.34 -15.60
C PHE A 712 38.72 3.23 -16.37
N GLU A 713 38.43 2.13 -15.69
CA GLU A 713 37.53 1.07 -16.17
C GLU A 713 36.47 0.76 -15.09
N PHE A 714 35.26 0.51 -15.51
CA PHE A 714 34.11 0.23 -14.62
C PHE A 714 33.76 -1.23 -14.62
N ILE A 715 33.42 -1.77 -13.46
CA ILE A 715 33.08 -3.17 -13.28
C ILE A 715 31.76 -3.27 -12.54
N GLN A 716 30.84 -4.05 -13.09
CA GLN A 716 29.62 -4.50 -12.44
C GLN A 716 29.81 -5.95 -12.01
N CYS A 717 29.53 -6.26 -10.77
CA CYS A 717 29.61 -7.57 -10.17
C CYS A 717 28.21 -8.16 -9.95
N LYS A 718 27.98 -9.39 -10.40
CA LYS A 718 26.69 -10.08 -10.22
C LYS A 718 26.93 -11.51 -9.71
N ARG A 719 26.71 -11.70 -8.42
CA ARG A 719 26.88 -12.98 -7.75
C ARG A 719 25.57 -13.77 -7.80
N TYR A 720 25.43 -14.62 -8.83
CA TYR A 720 24.22 -15.44 -9.02
C TYR A 720 24.58 -16.92 -9.16
N ARG A 721 23.66 -17.81 -8.80
CA ARG A 721 23.84 -19.25 -8.92
C ARG A 721 23.75 -19.69 -10.37
N LYS A 722 24.38 -20.82 -10.66
CA LYS A 722 24.35 -21.43 -12.01
C LYS A 722 22.90 -21.58 -12.49
N GLY A 723 22.65 -21.05 -13.69
CA GLY A 723 21.32 -21.04 -14.31
C GLY A 723 20.53 -19.74 -14.08
N SER A 724 21.00 -18.83 -13.24
CA SER A 724 20.47 -17.47 -13.10
C SER A 724 21.30 -16.53 -13.99
N ASN A 725 21.08 -16.60 -15.30
CA ASN A 725 21.91 -15.95 -16.30
C ASN A 725 21.64 -14.44 -16.40
N ILE A 726 22.67 -13.66 -16.71
CA ILE A 726 22.64 -12.21 -16.81
C ILE A 726 22.14 -11.79 -18.19
N GLY A 727 21.06 -11.00 -18.21
CA GLY A 727 20.50 -10.38 -19.42
C GLY A 727 21.19 -9.06 -19.79
N SER A 728 20.60 -8.32 -20.72
CA SER A 728 21.16 -7.08 -21.27
C SER A 728 21.19 -5.90 -20.27
N THR A 729 20.29 -5.84 -19.30
CA THR A 729 20.12 -4.67 -18.42
C THR A 729 21.38 -4.29 -17.60
N PRO A 730 22.08 -5.18 -16.91
CA PRO A 730 23.32 -4.81 -16.22
C PRO A 730 24.42 -4.31 -17.17
N ILE A 731 24.46 -4.86 -18.39
CA ILE A 731 25.44 -4.52 -19.42
C ILE A 731 25.18 -3.09 -19.91
N GLN A 732 23.92 -2.74 -20.20
CA GLN A 732 23.52 -1.39 -20.60
C GLN A 732 23.82 -0.36 -19.50
N ARG A 733 23.57 -0.72 -18.23
CA ARG A 733 23.85 0.18 -17.09
C ARG A 733 25.33 0.52 -16.98
N VAL A 734 26.20 -0.49 -16.96
CA VAL A 734 27.64 -0.23 -16.83
C VAL A 734 28.20 0.48 -18.05
N ASP A 735 27.64 0.24 -19.25
CA ASP A 735 28.04 0.95 -20.48
C ASP A 735 27.59 2.41 -20.44
N SER A 736 26.36 2.66 -20.02
CA SER A 736 25.86 4.04 -19.82
C SER A 736 26.77 4.84 -18.86
N MET A 737 27.21 4.21 -17.78
CA MET A 737 28.14 4.82 -16.83
C MET A 737 29.53 5.01 -17.46
N ARG A 738 30.02 4.05 -18.23
CA ARG A 738 31.27 4.16 -18.98
C ARG A 738 31.26 5.38 -19.89
N ILE A 739 30.21 5.54 -20.68
CA ILE A 739 30.07 6.68 -21.62
C ILE A 739 29.95 7.99 -20.85
N SER A 740 29.09 8.06 -19.85
CA SER A 740 28.79 9.30 -19.11
C SER A 740 29.97 9.79 -18.26
N ARG A 741 30.84 8.89 -17.81
CA ARG A 741 31.98 9.21 -16.97
C ARG A 741 33.33 9.11 -17.66
N GLY A 742 33.35 8.79 -18.96
CA GLY A 742 34.57 8.74 -19.76
C GLY A 742 35.53 7.59 -19.39
N ALA A 743 35.01 6.48 -18.86
CA ALA A 743 35.81 5.29 -18.62
C ALA A 743 36.14 4.61 -19.97
N VAL A 744 37.36 4.07 -20.09
CA VAL A 744 37.83 3.47 -21.36
C VAL A 744 37.25 2.08 -21.61
N LYS A 745 36.93 1.34 -20.54
CA LYS A 745 36.32 0.00 -20.62
C LYS A 745 35.24 -0.20 -19.55
N ALA A 746 34.34 -1.11 -19.81
CA ALA A 746 33.44 -1.66 -18.84
C ALA A 746 33.45 -3.19 -18.84
N TRP A 747 33.18 -3.77 -17.70
CA TRP A 747 33.16 -5.19 -17.43
C TRP A 747 31.90 -5.60 -16.68
N VAL A 748 31.38 -6.79 -16.96
CA VAL A 748 30.40 -7.47 -16.12
C VAL A 748 30.99 -8.83 -15.71
N PHE A 749 31.17 -9.00 -14.41
CA PHE A 749 31.59 -10.26 -13.79
C PHE A 749 30.37 -10.95 -13.17
N THR A 750 30.23 -12.24 -13.45
CA THR A 750 29.19 -13.03 -12.79
C THR A 750 29.71 -14.40 -12.36
N THR A 751 29.10 -14.93 -11.31
CA THR A 751 29.32 -16.33 -10.89
C THR A 751 28.40 -17.31 -11.65
N SER A 752 27.47 -16.80 -12.49
CA SER A 752 26.61 -17.58 -13.38
C SER A 752 27.09 -17.47 -14.85
N ASP A 753 26.17 -17.34 -15.78
CA ASP A 753 26.44 -17.17 -17.21
C ASP A 753 25.62 -15.98 -17.77
N PHE A 754 25.74 -15.72 -19.06
CA PHE A 754 25.00 -14.66 -19.74
C PHE A 754 23.92 -15.26 -20.65
N THR A 755 22.81 -14.54 -20.81
CA THR A 755 21.81 -14.89 -21.81
C THR A 755 22.31 -14.55 -23.23
N PRO A 756 21.75 -15.14 -24.29
CA PRO A 756 22.06 -14.74 -25.65
C PRO A 756 21.90 -13.24 -25.91
N GLU A 757 20.85 -12.62 -25.35
CA GLU A 757 20.59 -11.18 -25.44
C GLU A 757 21.64 -10.36 -24.68
N GLY A 758 22.11 -10.87 -23.54
CA GLY A 758 23.21 -10.23 -22.79
C GLY A 758 24.52 -10.28 -23.59
N VAL A 759 24.84 -11.40 -24.24
CA VAL A 759 26.00 -11.52 -25.10
C VAL A 759 25.91 -10.59 -26.31
N ASP A 760 24.75 -10.49 -26.94
CA ASP A 760 24.54 -9.59 -28.08
C ASP A 760 24.64 -8.12 -27.68
N GLU A 761 24.11 -7.75 -26.54
CA GLU A 761 24.27 -6.39 -25.97
C GLU A 761 25.74 -6.04 -25.71
N ALA A 762 26.48 -6.95 -25.10
CA ALA A 762 27.91 -6.75 -24.86
C ALA A 762 28.70 -6.57 -26.17
N ARG A 763 28.34 -7.29 -27.24
CA ARG A 763 28.93 -7.13 -28.56
C ARG A 763 28.66 -5.75 -29.15
N ILE A 764 27.43 -5.21 -28.94
CA ILE A 764 27.04 -3.87 -29.40
C ILE A 764 27.74 -2.78 -28.62
N THR A 765 27.79 -2.90 -27.31
CA THR A 765 28.33 -1.87 -26.41
C THR A 765 29.83 -1.94 -26.22
N GLY A 766 30.45 -3.08 -26.52
CA GLY A 766 31.87 -3.34 -26.25
C GLY A 766 32.18 -3.60 -24.78
N VAL A 767 31.18 -3.93 -23.97
CA VAL A 767 31.36 -4.35 -22.58
C VAL A 767 31.97 -5.75 -22.51
N ASN A 768 32.95 -5.93 -21.66
CA ASN A 768 33.61 -7.22 -21.47
C ASN A 768 32.81 -8.08 -20.49
N LEU A 769 32.53 -9.32 -20.87
CA LEU A 769 31.82 -10.28 -20.04
C LEU A 769 32.79 -11.31 -19.46
N VAL A 770 32.58 -11.69 -18.20
CA VAL A 770 33.31 -12.76 -17.52
C VAL A 770 32.29 -13.61 -16.78
N ASN A 771 32.02 -14.83 -17.29
CA ASN A 771 31.09 -15.77 -16.65
C ASN A 771 31.77 -16.54 -15.48
N GLY A 772 30.98 -17.38 -14.79
CA GLY A 772 31.42 -18.07 -13.59
C GLY A 772 32.65 -19.00 -13.84
N ASP A 773 32.61 -19.74 -14.94
CA ASP A 773 33.70 -20.69 -15.30
C ASP A 773 34.99 -19.92 -15.66
N GLU A 774 34.87 -18.83 -16.44
CA GLU A 774 35.97 -17.92 -16.77
C GLU A 774 36.53 -17.23 -15.55
N LEU A 775 35.64 -16.85 -14.61
CA LEU A 775 36.00 -16.20 -13.36
C LEU A 775 36.82 -17.14 -12.46
N ILE A 776 36.38 -18.38 -12.25
CA ILE A 776 37.15 -19.36 -11.47
C ILE A 776 38.51 -19.60 -12.11
N HIS A 777 38.55 -19.79 -13.42
CA HIS A 777 39.85 -19.96 -14.14
C HIS A 777 40.75 -18.74 -13.95
N SER A 778 40.19 -17.54 -14.01
CA SER A 778 40.94 -16.29 -13.81
C SER A 778 41.44 -16.13 -12.37
N LEU A 779 40.60 -16.49 -11.38
CA LEU A 779 40.96 -16.44 -9.97
C LEU A 779 42.04 -17.47 -9.62
N ASP A 780 42.01 -18.67 -10.20
CA ASP A 780 43.00 -19.71 -9.95
C ASP A 780 44.43 -19.31 -10.36
N LEU A 781 44.59 -18.38 -11.29
CA LEU A 781 45.91 -17.83 -11.65
C LEU A 781 46.56 -17.08 -10.49
N TYR A 782 45.76 -16.47 -9.59
CA TYR A 782 46.23 -15.63 -8.49
C TYR A 782 45.93 -16.22 -7.11
N TYR A 783 44.98 -17.15 -7.02
CA TYR A 783 44.56 -17.81 -5.80
C TYR A 783 44.36 -19.32 -6.04
N PRO A 784 45.41 -20.09 -6.34
CA PRO A 784 45.30 -21.48 -6.76
C PRO A 784 44.47 -22.34 -5.81
N GLY A 785 43.37 -22.94 -6.29
CA GLY A 785 42.54 -23.87 -5.56
C GLY A 785 41.76 -23.30 -4.38
N LYS A 786 41.72 -21.96 -4.23
CA LYS A 786 41.07 -21.30 -3.07
C LYS A 786 39.54 -21.14 -3.24
N TYR A 787 39.05 -20.93 -4.44
CA TYR A 787 37.68 -20.62 -4.74
C TYR A 787 37.01 -21.69 -5.61
N CYS A 788 35.70 -21.86 -5.46
CA CYS A 788 34.83 -22.61 -6.37
C CYS A 788 33.53 -21.85 -6.60
N LEU A 789 32.72 -22.25 -7.60
CA LEU A 789 31.41 -21.72 -7.84
C LEU A 789 30.41 -22.14 -6.77
#